data_d0b8ad3ce248f5296c0a0c8d07a15600
#
_entry.id   d0b8ad3ce248f5296c0a0c8d07a15600
#
_cell.length_a   1.000
_cell.length_b   1.000
_cell.length_c   1.000
_cell.angle_alpha   90.00
_cell.angle_beta   90.00
_cell.angle_gamma   90.00
#
_symmetry.space_group_name_H-M   'P 1'
#
loop_
_entity.id
_entity.type
_entity.pdbx_description
1 polymer ?
#
loop_
_entity_poly.entity_id
_entity_poly.type
_entity_poly.pdbx_seq_one_letter_code
_entity_poly.pdbx_strand_id
1 'polypeptide(L)'
;MLAEWAAIDGWLYLVFATLATSFVCATFVGAMLEQTGGEWSAPLDDVFIHFDYARSTARGYPFQWSEGNGYSSGNTSLSYPFVLSFGYWVGFRKQLLMAWAVLVACLSIILFFVATARLVAPAGRWAKYAVPPVVLALGALDWSLFSGMENAFHLGVWALSVLALERLVDARESARFFGPAALLGLANAFLVLTRPESVVCVATFAVSAAVLHRSRGLVRATGTLLLAGVPAVIALGLQSAANRAYTGEWSQAGAIAKLAIHHPYMSSADKWDDWVFHLKYVIFRMTEHHFADAKYWGYLVPAAALVALVRPALRWRAATLWIQVLGWWAVVALNGQVRWQNERYAMSGTAWLLVLAAMGLATLVSGFGDTLRGRIGWGVRLAVAGLATTLWWHHQRPNFRDQVWFFARASRNIRDQHVVAGRYLRDMEAKRVLVGDAGALLYASDLPGLDIIGLGGYKDYPFARATKYGLGGALELIERMPDEDRPDVMAIYPSWWGDLPLFGTYQKEFPVFGNVICGGAAKVIYRSDWSPMDRVGLPKTLAEGERVVGSVDAGDLMSERPAEFVHPKPGGYLVWRVLPSPADPKRDLFDAGRILAPGLSEEMTIDLPTSGGRLVARTVASKPAALRVRLNGQELGLMRVEPGPTWQEPSLDLPVNLPPRGRLTVEAEEGEWIDYHLWTVQ
;
A
#
# COMPACT_ATOMS: atom_id res chain seq x y z
N MET A 1 43.24 18.71 -21.20
CA MET A 1 42.25 19.19 -22.20
C MET A 1 41.03 18.24 -22.33
N LEU A 2 41.13 16.95 -22.82
CA LEU A 2 39.95 16.10 -22.96
C LEU A 2 39.28 15.75 -21.61
N ALA A 3 40.04 15.52 -20.55
CA ALA A 3 39.50 15.24 -19.20
C ALA A 3 38.84 16.48 -18.59
N GLU A 4 39.38 17.66 -18.80
CA GLU A 4 38.82 18.93 -18.36
C GLU A 4 37.51 19.22 -19.09
N TRP A 5 37.44 19.03 -20.42
CA TRP A 5 36.20 19.16 -21.18
C TRP A 5 35.12 18.15 -20.72
N ALA A 6 35.51 16.93 -20.33
CA ALA A 6 34.59 15.94 -19.78
C ALA A 6 34.06 16.35 -18.39
N ALA A 7 34.88 16.96 -17.55
CA ALA A 7 34.48 17.50 -16.25
C ALA A 7 33.53 18.70 -16.42
N ILE A 8 33.84 19.64 -17.32
CA ILE A 8 32.98 20.80 -17.63
C ILE A 8 31.61 20.32 -18.15
N ASP A 9 31.58 19.38 -19.09
CA ASP A 9 30.32 18.80 -19.61
C ASP A 9 29.50 18.09 -18.51
N GLY A 10 30.16 17.45 -17.54
CA GLY A 10 29.52 16.87 -16.36
C GLY A 10 28.86 17.92 -15.49
N TRP A 11 29.53 19.02 -15.19
CA TRP A 11 28.99 20.14 -14.42
C TRP A 11 27.84 20.84 -15.13
N LEU A 12 27.98 21.12 -16.43
CA LEU A 12 26.93 21.73 -17.24
C LEU A 12 25.65 20.86 -17.24
N TYR A 13 25.83 19.55 -17.35
CA TYR A 13 24.68 18.64 -17.26
C TYR A 13 24.02 18.65 -15.88
N LEU A 14 24.81 18.61 -14.81
CA LEU A 14 24.27 18.66 -13.44
C LEU A 14 23.49 19.96 -13.20
N VAL A 15 24.02 21.09 -13.63
CA VAL A 15 23.32 22.38 -13.55
C VAL A 15 22.03 22.35 -14.37
N PHE A 16 22.06 21.83 -15.59
CA PHE A 16 20.87 21.69 -16.43
C PHE A 16 19.79 20.80 -15.78
N ALA A 17 20.17 19.62 -15.28
CA ALA A 17 19.25 18.70 -14.62
C ALA A 17 18.66 19.33 -13.34
N THR A 18 19.48 20.05 -12.56
CA THR A 18 19.03 20.78 -11.36
C THR A 18 18.05 21.89 -11.73
N LEU A 19 18.35 22.72 -12.72
CA LEU A 19 17.46 23.79 -13.17
C LEU A 19 16.14 23.25 -13.71
N ALA A 20 16.17 22.18 -14.52
CA ALA A 20 14.96 21.53 -15.04
C ALA A 20 14.08 20.98 -13.90
N THR A 21 14.68 20.28 -12.95
CA THR A 21 13.98 19.73 -11.77
C THR A 21 13.39 20.86 -10.93
N SER A 22 14.19 21.92 -10.64
CA SER A 22 13.75 23.06 -9.84
C SER A 22 12.62 23.85 -10.52
N PHE A 23 12.66 23.98 -11.83
CA PHE A 23 11.58 24.67 -12.59
C PHE A 23 10.25 23.92 -12.46
N VAL A 24 10.25 22.60 -12.68
CA VAL A 24 9.03 21.80 -12.57
C VAL A 24 8.54 21.76 -11.11
N CYS A 25 9.44 21.56 -10.16
CA CYS A 25 9.14 21.61 -8.73
C CYS A 25 8.48 22.95 -8.35
N ALA A 26 9.09 24.08 -8.73
CA ALA A 26 8.56 25.41 -8.45
C ALA A 26 7.18 25.65 -9.07
N THR A 27 6.90 25.05 -10.24
CA THR A 27 5.60 25.14 -10.90
C THR A 27 4.52 24.41 -10.08
N PHE A 28 4.75 23.18 -9.63
CA PHE A 28 3.80 22.42 -8.82
C PHE A 28 3.64 23.01 -7.42
N VAL A 29 4.75 23.30 -6.73
CA VAL A 29 4.75 23.85 -5.37
C VAL A 29 4.19 25.27 -5.36
N GLY A 30 4.53 26.11 -6.33
CA GLY A 30 3.99 27.48 -6.46
C GLY A 30 2.48 27.47 -6.61
N ALA A 31 1.94 26.63 -7.50
CA ALA A 31 0.50 26.46 -7.67
C ALA A 31 -0.18 25.93 -6.39
N MET A 32 0.45 25.00 -5.67
CA MET A 32 -0.04 24.50 -4.38
C MET A 32 -0.09 25.63 -3.35
N LEU A 33 0.98 26.38 -3.16
CA LEU A 33 1.04 27.48 -2.20
C LEU A 33 0.02 28.58 -2.54
N GLU A 34 -0.17 28.89 -3.82
CA GLU A 34 -1.19 29.85 -4.27
C GLU A 34 -2.61 29.38 -3.87
N GLN A 35 -2.97 28.11 -4.16
CA GLN A 35 -4.28 27.56 -3.84
C GLN A 35 -4.53 27.34 -2.34
N THR A 36 -3.47 27.18 -1.55
CA THR A 36 -3.55 26.97 -0.11
C THR A 36 -3.31 28.25 0.71
N GLY A 37 -3.16 29.42 0.06
CA GLY A 37 -2.91 30.69 0.75
C GLY A 37 -1.55 30.73 1.46
N GLY A 38 -0.54 30.05 0.91
CA GLY A 38 0.82 30.00 1.47
C GLY A 38 1.05 28.86 2.48
N GLU A 39 0.05 28.06 2.80
CA GLU A 39 0.19 26.92 3.71
C GLU A 39 0.68 25.68 2.96
N TRP A 40 1.73 25.02 3.47
CA TRP A 40 2.20 23.77 2.91
C TRP A 40 1.17 22.65 3.13
N SER A 41 0.86 21.90 2.09
CA SER A 41 -0.04 20.74 2.13
C SER A 41 0.35 19.73 1.06
N ALA A 42 0.02 18.46 1.29
CA ALA A 42 0.23 17.42 0.29
C ALA A 42 -1.05 17.18 -0.53
N PRO A 43 -0.93 16.73 -1.80
CA PRO A 43 -2.07 16.45 -2.65
C PRO A 43 -2.76 15.11 -2.33
N LEU A 44 -2.28 14.40 -1.30
CA LEU A 44 -2.76 13.08 -0.87
C LEU A 44 -2.81 12.97 0.63
N ASP A 45 -3.82 12.29 1.15
CA ASP A 45 -3.90 11.92 2.56
C ASP A 45 -2.79 10.93 2.95
N ASP A 46 -2.51 9.94 2.12
CA ASP A 46 -1.49 8.89 2.36
C ASP A 46 -0.07 9.44 2.62
N VAL A 47 0.26 10.65 2.16
CA VAL A 47 1.54 11.31 2.46
C VAL A 47 1.72 11.50 3.96
N PHE A 48 0.66 11.86 4.63
CA PHE A 48 0.67 12.11 6.06
C PHE A 48 0.79 10.84 6.89
N ILE A 49 0.50 9.66 6.32
CA ILE A 49 0.85 8.38 6.96
C ILE A 49 2.38 8.31 7.15
N HIS A 50 3.15 8.63 6.10
CA HIS A 50 4.62 8.70 6.22
C HIS A 50 5.08 9.77 7.21
N PHE A 51 4.36 10.90 7.28
CA PHE A 51 4.67 11.97 8.23
C PHE A 51 4.37 11.57 9.67
N ASP A 52 3.30 10.80 9.92
CA ASP A 52 3.01 10.21 11.23
C ASP A 52 4.13 9.27 11.67
N TYR A 53 4.55 8.33 10.82
CA TYR A 53 5.69 7.46 11.12
C TYR A 53 6.99 8.24 11.33
N ALA A 54 7.22 9.30 10.56
CA ALA A 54 8.40 10.14 10.71
C ALA A 54 8.39 10.92 12.04
N ARG A 55 7.23 11.47 12.42
CA ARG A 55 7.02 12.14 13.70
C ARG A 55 7.23 11.18 14.87
N SER A 56 6.58 10.02 14.85
CA SER A 56 6.72 8.98 15.89
C SER A 56 8.17 8.51 15.99
N THR A 57 8.84 8.25 14.86
CA THR A 57 10.27 7.90 14.81
C THR A 57 11.14 9.00 15.45
N ALA A 58 10.90 10.27 15.10
CA ALA A 58 11.65 11.40 15.64
C ALA A 58 11.44 11.59 17.15
N ARG A 59 10.32 11.14 17.70
CA ARG A 59 9.97 11.19 19.12
C ARG A 59 10.42 9.93 19.91
N GLY A 60 11.09 8.96 19.25
CA GLY A 60 11.62 7.76 19.88
C GLY A 60 10.73 6.51 19.76
N TYR A 61 9.71 6.54 18.89
CA TYR A 61 8.80 5.43 18.60
C TYR A 61 8.94 4.95 17.14
N PRO A 62 10.12 4.38 16.76
CA PRO A 62 10.31 3.90 15.39
C PRO A 62 9.33 2.77 15.07
N PHE A 63 8.94 2.68 13.79
CA PHE A 63 8.00 1.69 13.28
C PHE A 63 6.58 1.76 13.88
N GLN A 64 6.22 2.86 14.54
CA GLN A 64 4.86 3.12 15.02
C GLN A 64 4.20 4.22 14.19
N TRP A 65 2.98 3.97 13.75
CA TRP A 65 2.18 4.99 13.07
C TRP A 65 1.60 5.99 14.08
N SER A 66 1.06 5.49 15.18
CA SER A 66 0.60 6.25 16.34
C SER A 66 1.38 5.81 17.58
N GLU A 67 1.87 6.78 18.31
CA GLU A 67 2.69 6.54 19.50
C GLU A 67 1.92 5.71 20.54
N GLY A 68 2.53 4.62 21.03
CA GLY A 68 1.93 3.70 21.99
C GLY A 68 1.05 2.60 21.39
N ASN A 69 0.74 2.62 20.09
CA ASN A 69 0.01 1.54 19.44
C ASN A 69 0.87 0.27 19.21
N GLY A 70 2.19 0.38 19.32
CA GLY A 70 3.10 -0.70 19.02
C GLY A 70 3.53 -0.72 17.54
N TYR A 71 4.23 -1.80 17.16
CA TYR A 71 4.74 -1.98 15.81
C TYR A 71 3.61 -1.98 14.78
N SER A 72 3.82 -1.25 13.69
CA SER A 72 2.92 -1.25 12.55
C SER A 72 3.67 -1.56 11.26
N SER A 73 3.11 -2.45 10.45
CA SER A 73 3.62 -2.84 9.13
C SER A 73 2.89 -2.13 7.97
N GLY A 74 2.07 -1.12 8.24
CA GLY A 74 1.25 -0.45 7.22
C GLY A 74 2.00 0.56 6.37
N ASN A 75 3.22 0.91 6.77
CA ASN A 75 4.06 1.77 5.97
C ASN A 75 4.63 1.02 4.76
N THR A 76 4.32 1.48 3.55
CA THR A 76 4.81 0.88 2.31
C THR A 76 6.31 0.98 2.14
N SER A 77 6.95 1.99 2.74
CA SER A 77 8.39 2.21 2.72
C SER A 77 8.97 2.16 4.14
N LEU A 78 9.79 1.15 4.41
CA LEU A 78 10.44 1.04 5.71
C LEU A 78 11.50 2.14 5.92
N SER A 79 12.17 2.57 4.85
CA SER A 79 13.30 3.51 4.89
C SER A 79 12.90 4.99 4.83
N TYR A 80 11.82 5.32 4.14
CA TYR A 80 11.45 6.71 3.89
C TYR A 80 11.09 7.52 5.14
N PRO A 81 10.36 6.99 6.15
CA PRO A 81 10.13 7.70 7.40
C PRO A 81 11.39 8.12 8.14
N PHE A 82 12.48 7.35 8.07
CA PHE A 82 13.75 7.75 8.69
C PHE A 82 14.37 8.96 7.99
N VAL A 83 14.24 9.05 6.67
CA VAL A 83 14.67 10.24 5.91
C VAL A 83 13.82 11.45 6.26
N LEU A 84 12.50 11.26 6.43
CA LEU A 84 11.59 12.32 6.84
C LEU A 84 11.80 12.71 8.31
N SER A 85 12.10 11.77 9.22
CA SER A 85 12.35 12.05 10.63
C SER A 85 13.57 12.93 10.83
N PHE A 86 14.60 12.79 9.97
CA PHE A 86 15.74 13.71 9.97
C PHE A 86 15.28 15.14 9.67
N GLY A 87 14.41 15.35 8.68
CA GLY A 87 13.79 16.66 8.41
C GLY A 87 13.03 17.20 9.62
N TYR A 88 12.30 16.33 10.31
CA TYR A 88 11.59 16.71 11.54
C TYR A 88 12.54 17.19 12.64
N TRP A 89 13.69 16.56 12.83
CA TRP A 89 14.71 16.96 13.81
C TRP A 89 15.36 18.29 13.46
N VAL A 90 15.63 18.57 12.18
CA VAL A 90 16.23 19.85 11.77
C VAL A 90 15.21 20.99 11.69
N GLY A 91 13.94 20.76 12.09
CA GLY A 91 12.95 21.80 12.27
C GLY A 91 11.80 21.84 11.26
N PHE A 92 11.75 20.94 10.27
CA PHE A 92 10.62 20.82 9.36
C PHE A 92 9.48 20.04 10.07
N ARG A 93 8.63 20.76 10.80
CA ARG A 93 7.55 20.16 11.61
C ARG A 93 6.19 20.52 11.06
N LYS A 94 5.16 19.77 11.45
CA LYS A 94 3.77 19.92 11.00
C LYS A 94 3.75 19.95 9.46
N GLN A 95 2.93 20.78 8.85
CA GLN A 95 2.79 20.91 7.39
C GLN A 95 4.10 21.24 6.69
N LEU A 96 5.06 21.90 7.37
CA LEU A 96 6.36 22.23 6.80
C LEU A 96 7.21 20.99 6.48
N LEU A 97 6.89 19.80 7.05
CA LEU A 97 7.55 18.55 6.68
C LEU A 97 7.37 18.22 5.18
N MET A 98 6.30 18.73 4.55
CA MET A 98 6.12 18.64 3.10
C MET A 98 7.24 19.35 2.33
N ALA A 99 7.76 20.49 2.81
CA ALA A 99 8.89 21.17 2.17
C ALA A 99 10.17 20.30 2.21
N TRP A 100 10.41 19.58 3.31
CA TRP A 100 11.50 18.61 3.39
C TRP A 100 11.30 17.44 2.43
N ALA A 101 10.09 16.88 2.35
CA ALA A 101 9.77 15.81 1.41
C ALA A 101 10.01 16.22 -0.05
N VAL A 102 9.64 17.47 -0.41
CA VAL A 102 9.92 18.04 -1.73
C VAL A 102 11.42 18.21 -1.98
N LEU A 103 12.19 18.63 -0.99
CA LEU A 103 13.66 18.72 -1.11
C LEU A 103 14.26 17.34 -1.37
N VAL A 104 13.84 16.31 -0.60
CA VAL A 104 14.26 14.92 -0.82
C VAL A 104 13.87 14.43 -2.21
N ALA A 105 12.69 14.79 -2.70
CA ALA A 105 12.26 14.48 -4.06
C ALA A 105 13.16 15.11 -5.11
N CYS A 106 13.47 16.40 -5.01
CA CYS A 106 14.39 17.09 -5.93
C CYS A 106 15.77 16.42 -5.97
N LEU A 107 16.36 16.13 -4.80
CA LEU A 107 17.67 15.46 -4.72
C LEU A 107 17.63 14.07 -5.36
N SER A 108 16.55 13.32 -5.14
CA SER A 108 16.34 11.99 -5.71
C SER A 108 16.20 12.03 -7.24
N ILE A 109 15.47 13.00 -7.78
CA ILE A 109 15.30 13.19 -9.22
C ILE A 109 16.63 13.62 -9.87
N ILE A 110 17.41 14.47 -9.23
CA ILE A 110 18.74 14.85 -9.72
C ILE A 110 19.65 13.63 -9.75
N LEU A 111 19.65 12.80 -8.70
CA LEU A 111 20.38 11.53 -8.65
C LEU A 111 19.94 10.58 -9.77
N PHE A 112 18.64 10.46 -10.02
CA PHE A 112 18.10 9.69 -11.14
C PHE A 112 18.65 10.20 -12.48
N PHE A 113 18.72 11.51 -12.72
CA PHE A 113 19.29 12.07 -13.94
C PHE A 113 20.81 11.82 -14.04
N VAL A 114 21.55 11.84 -12.95
CA VAL A 114 22.96 11.44 -12.92
C VAL A 114 23.14 9.99 -13.36
N ALA A 115 22.28 9.09 -12.88
CA ALA A 115 22.31 7.68 -13.28
C ALA A 115 21.94 7.50 -14.76
N THR A 116 20.91 8.18 -15.23
CA THR A 116 20.48 8.10 -16.64
C THR A 116 21.55 8.64 -17.59
N ALA A 117 22.30 9.66 -17.20
CA ALA A 117 23.43 10.17 -17.98
C ALA A 117 24.50 9.08 -18.24
N ARG A 118 24.78 8.24 -17.25
CA ARG A 118 25.67 7.07 -17.41
C ARG A 118 25.10 6.03 -18.37
N LEU A 119 23.80 5.72 -18.23
CA LEU A 119 23.11 4.73 -19.06
C LEU A 119 23.10 5.11 -20.54
N VAL A 120 22.82 6.39 -20.85
CA VAL A 120 22.71 6.87 -22.24
C VAL A 120 24.06 7.25 -22.86
N ALA A 121 25.14 7.33 -22.08
CA ALA A 121 26.47 7.73 -22.56
C ALA A 121 26.96 6.98 -23.80
N PRO A 122 26.71 5.66 -23.99
CA PRO A 122 27.11 4.95 -25.20
C PRO A 122 26.36 5.42 -26.46
N ALA A 123 25.22 6.15 -26.32
CA ALA A 123 24.56 6.75 -27.49
C ALA A 123 25.20 8.08 -27.92
N GLY A 124 26.05 8.65 -27.07
CA GLY A 124 26.73 9.90 -27.30
C GLY A 124 26.53 10.90 -26.15
N ARG A 125 27.51 11.77 -25.91
CA ARG A 125 27.47 12.72 -24.77
C ARG A 125 26.25 13.66 -24.79
N TRP A 126 25.72 13.98 -25.97
CA TRP A 126 24.55 14.85 -26.13
C TRP A 126 23.26 14.20 -25.65
N ALA A 127 23.17 12.85 -25.71
CA ALA A 127 21.93 12.10 -25.44
C ALA A 127 21.39 12.35 -24.01
N LYS A 128 22.27 12.57 -23.04
CA LYS A 128 21.88 12.87 -21.66
C LYS A 128 21.00 14.11 -21.53
N TYR A 129 21.22 15.14 -22.36
CA TYR A 129 20.45 16.38 -22.34
C TYR A 129 19.01 16.23 -22.84
N ALA A 130 18.69 15.15 -23.57
CA ALA A 130 17.32 14.85 -23.97
C ALA A 130 16.50 14.20 -22.85
N VAL A 131 17.12 13.57 -21.86
CA VAL A 131 16.41 12.78 -20.83
C VAL A 131 15.57 13.65 -19.90
N PRO A 132 16.08 14.72 -19.25
CA PRO A 132 15.27 15.53 -18.34
C PRO A 132 13.99 16.12 -19.00
N PRO A 133 14.02 16.74 -20.20
CA PRO A 133 12.80 17.27 -20.80
C PRO A 133 11.83 16.19 -21.29
N VAL A 134 12.32 14.97 -21.61
CA VAL A 134 11.42 13.86 -21.96
C VAL A 134 10.71 13.34 -20.73
N VAL A 135 11.39 13.20 -19.60
CA VAL A 135 10.83 12.68 -18.36
C VAL A 135 9.91 13.71 -17.69
N LEU A 136 10.40 14.94 -17.51
CA LEU A 136 9.70 16.00 -16.79
C LEU A 136 8.59 16.72 -17.62
N ALA A 137 8.33 16.27 -18.84
CA ALA A 137 7.16 16.71 -19.59
C ALA A 137 5.90 15.94 -19.21
N LEU A 138 6.00 14.78 -18.55
CA LEU A 138 4.88 13.96 -18.18
C LEU A 138 4.29 14.41 -16.84
N GLY A 139 3.31 15.31 -16.87
CA GLY A 139 2.74 15.93 -15.68
C GLY A 139 2.21 14.95 -14.62
N ALA A 140 1.65 13.79 -15.02
CA ALA A 140 1.19 12.78 -14.08
C ALA A 140 2.36 12.11 -13.31
N LEU A 141 3.52 11.95 -13.96
CA LEU A 141 4.74 11.50 -13.30
C LEU A 141 5.21 12.57 -12.31
N ASP A 142 5.29 13.83 -12.73
CA ASP A 142 5.73 14.95 -11.89
C ASP A 142 4.80 15.13 -10.68
N TRP A 143 3.49 15.02 -10.89
CA TRP A 143 2.49 15.02 -9.81
C TRP A 143 2.84 13.96 -8.75
N SER A 144 3.18 12.74 -9.19
CA SER A 144 3.56 11.64 -8.31
C SER A 144 4.91 11.90 -7.62
N LEU A 145 5.91 12.43 -8.34
CA LEU A 145 7.25 12.67 -7.82
C LEU A 145 7.29 13.79 -6.77
N PHE A 146 6.48 14.84 -6.94
CA PHE A 146 6.44 15.97 -5.99
C PHE A 146 5.33 15.87 -4.94
N SER A 147 4.55 14.77 -4.95
CA SER A 147 3.42 14.58 -4.02
C SER A 147 3.80 14.53 -2.53
N GLY A 148 5.06 14.29 -2.19
CA GLY A 148 5.51 14.02 -0.82
C GLY A 148 5.52 12.54 -0.46
N MET A 149 4.99 11.66 -1.34
CA MET A 149 5.14 10.21 -1.24
C MET A 149 6.58 9.76 -1.51
N GLU A 150 6.88 8.52 -1.21
CA GLU A 150 8.18 7.91 -1.41
C GLU A 150 8.59 7.72 -2.89
N ASN A 151 7.74 8.05 -3.86
CA ASN A 151 7.93 7.73 -5.28
C ASN A 151 9.22 8.31 -5.88
N ALA A 152 9.50 9.58 -5.60
CA ALA A 152 10.77 10.20 -6.04
C ALA A 152 11.97 9.59 -5.31
N PHE A 153 11.85 9.37 -4.00
CA PHE A 153 12.89 8.73 -3.20
C PHE A 153 13.20 7.32 -3.70
N HIS A 154 12.16 6.53 -3.98
CA HIS A 154 12.29 5.20 -4.57
C HIS A 154 13.00 5.25 -5.94
N LEU A 155 12.63 6.20 -6.81
CA LEU A 155 13.28 6.40 -8.09
C LEU A 155 14.77 6.74 -7.93
N GLY A 156 15.13 7.56 -6.95
CA GLY A 156 16.52 7.89 -6.60
C GLY A 156 17.29 6.67 -6.08
N VAL A 157 16.68 5.84 -5.23
CA VAL A 157 17.29 4.59 -4.73
C VAL A 157 17.45 3.56 -5.85
N TRP A 158 16.48 3.45 -6.77
CA TRP A 158 16.62 2.63 -7.96
C TRP A 158 17.80 3.11 -8.82
N ALA A 159 17.97 4.43 -8.98
CA ALA A 159 19.10 5.03 -9.66
C ALA A 159 20.46 4.70 -8.99
N LEU A 160 20.52 4.58 -7.65
CA LEU A 160 21.72 4.09 -6.96
C LEU A 160 22.10 2.66 -7.39
N SER A 161 21.11 1.76 -7.50
CA SER A 161 21.35 0.40 -7.99
C SER A 161 21.86 0.39 -9.44
N VAL A 162 21.33 1.28 -10.30
CA VAL A 162 21.83 1.49 -11.66
C VAL A 162 23.28 1.96 -11.64
N LEU A 163 23.62 2.97 -10.84
CA LEU A 163 25.00 3.46 -10.72
C LEU A 163 25.96 2.40 -10.17
N ALA A 164 25.49 1.59 -9.21
CA ALA A 164 26.29 0.50 -8.67
C ALA A 164 26.53 -0.60 -9.72
N LEU A 165 25.52 -0.93 -10.54
CA LEU A 165 25.69 -1.86 -11.66
C LEU A 165 26.67 -1.31 -12.70
N GLU A 166 26.59 -0.04 -13.09
CA GLU A 166 27.54 0.57 -14.04
C GLU A 166 28.97 0.55 -13.50
N ARG A 167 29.16 0.83 -12.18
CA ARG A 167 30.48 0.68 -11.54
C ARG A 167 31.00 -0.75 -11.57
N LEU A 168 30.10 -1.73 -11.41
CA LEU A 168 30.47 -3.14 -11.49
C LEU A 168 30.84 -3.53 -12.92
N VAL A 169 30.17 -2.95 -13.93
CA VAL A 169 30.53 -3.11 -15.35
C VAL A 169 31.92 -2.52 -15.64
N ASP A 170 32.20 -1.31 -15.14
CA ASP A 170 33.53 -0.69 -15.28
C ASP A 170 34.65 -1.56 -14.62
N ALA A 171 34.32 -2.25 -13.53
CA ALA A 171 35.22 -3.16 -12.81
C ALA A 171 35.28 -4.57 -13.40
N ARG A 172 34.65 -4.85 -14.55
CA ARG A 172 34.54 -6.19 -15.13
C ARG A 172 35.90 -6.84 -15.39
N GLU A 173 36.87 -6.05 -15.82
CA GLU A 173 38.25 -6.53 -16.11
C GLU A 173 39.12 -6.57 -14.84
N SER A 174 38.72 -5.93 -13.76
CA SER A 174 39.47 -5.83 -12.51
C SER A 174 39.36 -7.11 -11.68
N ALA A 175 40.48 -7.48 -11.02
CA ALA A 175 40.43 -8.50 -9.96
C ALA A 175 39.62 -8.02 -8.73
N ARG A 176 39.49 -6.70 -8.52
CA ARG A 176 38.79 -6.08 -7.37
C ARG A 176 37.30 -5.83 -7.66
N PHE A 177 36.57 -6.86 -8.09
CA PHE A 177 35.14 -6.73 -8.40
C PHE A 177 34.22 -6.87 -7.16
N PHE A 178 34.72 -7.43 -6.07
CA PHE A 178 33.92 -7.70 -4.85
C PHE A 178 33.29 -6.43 -4.26
N GLY A 179 34.05 -5.34 -4.15
CA GLY A 179 33.54 -4.08 -3.62
C GLY A 179 32.37 -3.52 -4.44
N PRO A 180 32.50 -3.35 -5.76
CA PRO A 180 31.38 -2.95 -6.62
C PRO A 180 30.18 -3.90 -6.59
N ALA A 181 30.41 -5.23 -6.51
CA ALA A 181 29.33 -6.21 -6.39
C ALA A 181 28.58 -6.10 -5.04
N ALA A 182 29.32 -5.93 -3.94
CA ALA A 182 28.75 -5.70 -2.62
C ALA A 182 27.99 -4.36 -2.56
N LEU A 183 28.52 -3.30 -3.19
CA LEU A 183 27.82 -2.02 -3.28
C LEU A 183 26.48 -2.15 -4.01
N LEU A 184 26.42 -2.93 -5.10
CA LEU A 184 25.17 -3.25 -5.79
C LEU A 184 24.21 -3.99 -4.85
N GLY A 185 24.70 -4.96 -4.08
CA GLY A 185 23.89 -5.70 -3.10
C GLY A 185 23.31 -4.81 -2.01
N LEU A 186 24.10 -3.86 -1.48
CA LEU A 186 23.62 -2.87 -0.51
C LEU A 186 22.59 -1.92 -1.10
N ALA A 187 22.83 -1.42 -2.33
CA ALA A 187 21.85 -0.59 -3.04
C ALA A 187 20.55 -1.35 -3.30
N ASN A 188 20.62 -2.63 -3.67
CA ASN A 188 19.48 -3.50 -3.87
C ASN A 188 18.72 -3.80 -2.55
N ALA A 189 19.43 -4.00 -1.45
CA ALA A 189 18.81 -4.14 -0.13
C ALA A 189 18.06 -2.86 0.27
N PHE A 190 18.66 -1.70 0.05
CA PHE A 190 18.02 -0.43 0.31
C PHE A 190 16.80 -0.20 -0.60
N LEU A 191 16.88 -0.65 -1.86
CA LEU A 191 15.78 -0.55 -2.82
C LEU A 191 14.53 -1.33 -2.37
N VAL A 192 14.67 -2.58 -1.90
CA VAL A 192 13.53 -3.36 -1.40
C VAL A 192 13.00 -2.85 -0.06
N LEU A 193 13.84 -2.27 0.79
CA LEU A 193 13.40 -1.59 2.02
C LEU A 193 12.68 -0.27 1.74
N THR A 194 12.90 0.30 0.56
CA THR A 194 12.12 1.48 0.10
C THR A 194 10.78 1.07 -0.46
N ARG A 195 10.73 -0.01 -1.26
CA ARG A 195 9.49 -0.62 -1.75
C ARG A 195 9.71 -2.12 -2.00
N PRO A 196 9.00 -3.00 -1.29
CA PRO A 196 9.17 -4.46 -1.44
C PRO A 196 8.92 -4.98 -2.86
N GLU A 197 8.05 -4.32 -3.63
CA GLU A 197 7.78 -4.66 -5.03
C GLU A 197 9.04 -4.60 -5.91
N SER A 198 10.08 -3.89 -5.46
CA SER A 198 11.37 -3.78 -6.16
C SER A 198 12.15 -5.09 -6.22
N VAL A 199 11.67 -6.16 -5.60
CA VAL A 199 12.28 -7.50 -5.69
C VAL A 199 12.50 -7.92 -7.13
N VAL A 200 11.61 -7.56 -8.05
CA VAL A 200 11.76 -7.84 -9.50
C VAL A 200 12.92 -7.08 -10.12
N CYS A 201 13.13 -5.84 -9.68
CA CYS A 201 14.27 -5.02 -10.13
C CYS A 201 15.59 -5.59 -9.60
N VAL A 202 15.62 -5.97 -8.32
CA VAL A 202 16.78 -6.60 -7.68
C VAL A 202 17.17 -7.92 -8.35
N ALA A 203 16.20 -8.79 -8.62
CA ALA A 203 16.44 -10.04 -9.33
C ALA A 203 17.06 -9.77 -10.72
N THR A 204 16.51 -8.78 -11.44
CA THR A 204 17.01 -8.38 -12.76
C THR A 204 18.43 -7.81 -12.66
N PHE A 205 18.74 -6.96 -11.68
CA PHE A 205 20.09 -6.43 -11.46
C PHE A 205 21.10 -7.53 -11.15
N ALA A 206 20.74 -8.45 -10.24
CA ALA A 206 21.62 -9.55 -9.84
C ALA A 206 21.93 -10.51 -11.02
N VAL A 207 20.89 -10.86 -11.80
CA VAL A 207 21.04 -11.70 -12.99
C VAL A 207 21.86 -10.98 -14.07
N SER A 208 21.58 -9.71 -14.36
CA SER A 208 22.34 -8.92 -15.34
C SER A 208 23.82 -8.82 -14.95
N ALA A 209 24.11 -8.56 -13.66
CA ALA A 209 25.46 -8.54 -13.14
C ALA A 209 26.18 -9.88 -13.32
N ALA A 210 25.53 -11.00 -13.01
CA ALA A 210 26.06 -12.34 -13.18
C ALA A 210 26.35 -12.67 -14.66
N VAL A 211 25.40 -12.35 -15.56
CA VAL A 211 25.56 -12.56 -17.02
C VAL A 211 26.73 -11.76 -17.56
N LEU A 212 26.90 -10.52 -17.18
CA LEU A 212 28.01 -9.66 -17.58
C LEU A 212 29.39 -10.20 -17.13
N HIS A 213 29.42 -10.90 -15.98
CA HIS A 213 30.63 -11.50 -15.44
C HIS A 213 30.86 -12.96 -15.84
N ARG A 214 29.94 -13.60 -16.60
CA ARG A 214 30.02 -15.01 -17.01
C ARG A 214 31.28 -15.34 -17.83
N SER A 215 31.68 -14.41 -18.69
CA SER A 215 32.93 -14.59 -19.51
C SER A 215 34.21 -14.67 -18.66
N ARG A 216 34.17 -14.33 -17.39
CA ARG A 216 35.27 -14.41 -16.42
C ARG A 216 35.24 -15.65 -15.54
N GLY A 217 34.36 -16.61 -15.86
CA GLY A 217 34.19 -17.88 -15.18
C GLY A 217 32.94 -17.95 -14.34
N LEU A 218 32.45 -19.18 -14.14
CA LEU A 218 31.22 -19.46 -13.45
C LEU A 218 31.25 -19.04 -11.97
N VAL A 219 32.38 -19.30 -11.28
CA VAL A 219 32.56 -18.91 -9.86
C VAL A 219 32.37 -17.41 -9.68
N ARG A 220 32.95 -16.59 -10.59
CA ARG A 220 32.79 -15.13 -10.51
C ARG A 220 31.37 -14.69 -10.82
N ALA A 221 30.70 -15.30 -11.79
CA ALA A 221 29.30 -15.01 -12.09
C ALA A 221 28.40 -15.33 -10.91
N THR A 222 28.56 -16.52 -10.31
CA THR A 222 27.78 -16.94 -9.11
C THR A 222 28.08 -16.03 -7.91
N GLY A 223 29.34 -15.73 -7.63
CA GLY A 223 29.73 -14.80 -6.57
C GLY A 223 29.11 -13.42 -6.76
N THR A 224 29.06 -12.91 -7.99
CA THR A 224 28.42 -11.64 -8.32
C THR A 224 26.91 -11.70 -8.11
N LEU A 225 26.23 -12.80 -8.53
CA LEU A 225 24.80 -13.02 -8.31
C LEU A 225 24.46 -12.99 -6.82
N LEU A 226 25.23 -13.73 -6.01
CA LEU A 226 25.01 -13.82 -4.58
C LEU A 226 25.25 -12.47 -3.88
N LEU A 227 26.37 -11.81 -4.17
CA LEU A 227 26.68 -10.51 -3.58
C LEU A 227 25.66 -9.44 -3.94
N ALA A 228 25.12 -9.45 -5.16
CA ALA A 228 24.12 -8.49 -5.62
C ALA A 228 22.71 -8.81 -5.12
N GLY A 229 22.34 -10.08 -4.90
CA GLY A 229 20.99 -10.51 -4.59
C GLY A 229 20.74 -10.81 -3.12
N VAL A 230 21.67 -11.52 -2.45
CA VAL A 230 21.45 -12.02 -1.07
C VAL A 230 21.16 -10.91 -0.06
N PRO A 231 21.83 -9.74 -0.07
CA PRO A 231 21.52 -8.68 0.89
C PRO A 231 20.05 -8.24 0.86
N ALA A 232 19.43 -8.16 -0.33
CA ALA A 232 18.04 -7.81 -0.48
C ALA A 232 17.09 -8.93 0.03
N VAL A 233 17.46 -10.20 -0.22
CA VAL A 233 16.68 -11.36 0.30
C VAL A 233 16.71 -11.36 1.83
N ILE A 234 17.88 -11.11 2.44
CA ILE A 234 18.01 -10.99 3.90
C ILE A 234 17.15 -9.83 4.42
N ALA A 235 17.21 -8.66 3.78
CA ALA A 235 16.43 -7.49 4.20
C ALA A 235 14.92 -7.77 4.19
N LEU A 236 14.40 -8.36 3.11
CA LEU A 236 12.98 -8.76 3.01
C LEU A 236 12.63 -9.87 4.02
N GLY A 237 13.51 -10.86 4.19
CA GLY A 237 13.30 -11.93 5.16
C GLY A 237 13.21 -11.41 6.59
N LEU A 238 14.10 -10.50 6.98
CA LEU A 238 14.08 -9.86 8.30
C LEU A 238 12.82 -9.02 8.49
N GLN A 239 12.41 -8.26 7.46
CA GLN A 239 11.16 -7.48 7.50
C GLN A 239 9.94 -8.38 7.67
N SER A 240 9.83 -9.48 6.89
CA SER A 240 8.72 -10.43 7.01
C SER A 240 8.73 -11.15 8.37
N ALA A 241 9.89 -11.51 8.88
CA ALA A 241 10.03 -12.11 10.20
C ALA A 241 9.60 -11.14 11.31
N ALA A 242 9.98 -9.86 11.22
CA ALA A 242 9.52 -8.83 12.15
C ALA A 242 8.00 -8.65 12.07
N ASN A 243 7.43 -8.57 10.87
CA ASN A 243 5.97 -8.52 10.70
C ASN A 243 5.31 -9.71 11.41
N ARG A 244 5.81 -10.94 11.18
CA ARG A 244 5.26 -12.14 11.81
C ARG A 244 5.35 -12.11 13.34
N ALA A 245 6.48 -11.65 13.85
CA ALA A 245 6.72 -11.60 15.29
C ALA A 245 5.82 -10.60 16.03
N TYR A 246 5.56 -9.43 15.39
CA TYR A 246 4.85 -8.33 16.05
C TYR A 246 3.36 -8.20 15.65
N THR A 247 2.96 -8.72 14.50
CA THR A 247 1.56 -8.61 14.02
C THR A 247 0.89 -9.97 13.77
N GLY A 248 1.62 -11.07 13.91
CA GLY A 248 1.13 -12.39 13.56
C GLY A 248 0.97 -12.65 12.05
N GLU A 249 1.35 -11.70 11.17
CA GLU A 249 1.20 -11.78 9.71
C GLU A 249 2.57 -11.70 9.02
N TRP A 250 2.82 -12.53 8.00
CA TRP A 250 4.06 -12.46 7.21
C TRP A 250 4.09 -11.24 6.27
N SER A 251 2.91 -10.86 5.76
CA SER A 251 2.75 -9.73 4.85
C SER A 251 2.56 -8.43 5.59
N GLN A 252 2.97 -7.33 4.97
CA GLN A 252 2.66 -5.99 5.46
C GLN A 252 1.16 -5.73 5.48
N ALA A 253 0.65 -4.95 6.43
CA ALA A 253 -0.74 -4.56 6.55
C ALA A 253 -1.28 -3.90 5.26
N GLY A 254 -0.47 -3.06 4.61
CA GLY A 254 -0.81 -2.47 3.32
C GLY A 254 -1.00 -3.49 2.19
N ALA A 255 -0.21 -4.56 2.18
CA ALA A 255 -0.38 -5.66 1.22
C ALA A 255 -1.66 -6.46 1.52
N ILE A 256 -1.93 -6.78 2.80
CA ILE A 256 -3.14 -7.48 3.22
C ILE A 256 -4.38 -6.69 2.82
N ALA A 257 -4.41 -5.39 3.11
CA ALA A 257 -5.56 -4.55 2.81
C ALA A 257 -5.81 -4.37 1.30
N LYS A 258 -4.75 -4.24 0.49
CA LYS A 258 -4.85 -3.78 -0.91
C LYS A 258 -4.77 -4.90 -1.95
N LEU A 259 -4.03 -5.99 -1.69
CA LEU A 259 -3.81 -7.03 -2.71
C LEU A 259 -4.96 -8.03 -2.76
N ALA A 260 -5.41 -8.37 -3.96
CA ALA A 260 -6.43 -9.39 -4.21
C ALA A 260 -6.01 -10.78 -3.71
N ILE A 261 -4.70 -11.09 -3.70
CA ILE A 261 -4.17 -12.37 -3.21
C ILE A 261 -4.59 -12.66 -1.75
N HIS A 262 -4.79 -11.62 -0.94
CA HIS A 262 -5.24 -11.73 0.44
C HIS A 262 -6.76 -11.69 0.61
N HIS A 263 -7.53 -11.57 -0.48
CA HIS A 263 -8.99 -11.52 -0.41
C HIS A 263 -9.55 -12.89 0.01
N PRO A 264 -10.29 -12.97 1.14
CA PRO A 264 -10.71 -14.27 1.70
C PRO A 264 -11.75 -14.99 0.86
N TYR A 265 -12.56 -14.24 0.11
CA TYR A 265 -13.74 -14.75 -0.63
C TYR A 265 -13.49 -14.95 -2.13
N MET A 266 -12.35 -14.49 -2.67
CA MET A 266 -12.00 -14.68 -4.08
C MET A 266 -11.36 -16.04 -4.33
N SER A 267 -11.80 -16.73 -5.36
CA SER A 267 -11.15 -17.94 -5.87
C SER A 267 -9.79 -17.62 -6.50
N SER A 268 -8.96 -18.62 -6.77
CA SER A 268 -7.69 -18.43 -7.49
C SER A 268 -7.90 -17.90 -8.91
N ALA A 269 -9.01 -18.30 -9.57
CA ALA A 269 -9.37 -17.79 -10.90
C ALA A 269 -9.73 -16.30 -10.83
N ASP A 270 -10.57 -15.89 -9.87
CA ASP A 270 -10.95 -14.48 -9.69
C ASP A 270 -9.73 -13.61 -9.43
N LYS A 271 -8.77 -14.09 -8.61
CA LYS A 271 -7.51 -13.38 -8.33
C LYS A 271 -6.64 -13.23 -9.55
N TRP A 272 -6.60 -14.25 -10.42
CA TRP A 272 -5.88 -14.20 -11.69
C TRP A 272 -6.52 -13.19 -12.66
N ASP A 273 -7.84 -13.23 -12.79
CA ASP A 273 -8.59 -12.33 -13.67
C ASP A 273 -8.48 -10.87 -13.22
N ASP A 274 -8.53 -10.62 -11.90
CA ASP A 274 -8.27 -9.32 -11.29
C ASP A 274 -6.88 -8.78 -11.65
N TRP A 275 -5.84 -9.61 -11.49
CA TRP A 275 -4.48 -9.23 -11.87
C TRP A 275 -4.34 -8.93 -13.37
N VAL A 276 -4.90 -9.77 -14.25
CA VAL A 276 -4.87 -9.57 -15.70
C VAL A 276 -5.60 -8.28 -16.08
N PHE A 277 -6.74 -8.01 -15.46
CA PHE A 277 -7.50 -6.77 -15.65
C PHE A 277 -6.65 -5.54 -15.30
N HIS A 278 -6.03 -5.52 -14.12
CA HIS A 278 -5.23 -4.39 -13.67
C HIS A 278 -3.94 -4.22 -14.49
N LEU A 279 -3.32 -5.31 -14.94
CA LEU A 279 -2.15 -5.23 -15.82
C LEU A 279 -2.50 -4.60 -17.18
N LYS A 280 -3.60 -5.05 -17.81
CA LYS A 280 -4.13 -4.45 -19.03
C LYS A 280 -4.47 -2.98 -18.83
N TYR A 281 -5.08 -2.66 -17.69
CA TYR A 281 -5.42 -1.30 -17.32
C TYR A 281 -4.17 -0.41 -17.23
N VAL A 282 -3.10 -0.84 -16.53
CA VAL A 282 -1.85 -0.06 -16.43
C VAL A 282 -1.26 0.21 -17.81
N ILE A 283 -1.15 -0.83 -18.68
CA ILE A 283 -0.62 -0.67 -20.02
C ILE A 283 -1.46 0.33 -20.83
N PHE A 284 -2.78 0.18 -20.82
CA PHE A 284 -3.71 1.08 -21.49
C PHE A 284 -3.57 2.51 -21.00
N ARG A 285 -3.58 2.72 -19.68
CA ARG A 285 -3.47 4.07 -19.09
C ARG A 285 -2.16 4.76 -19.43
N MET A 286 -1.04 4.04 -19.42
CA MET A 286 0.26 4.62 -19.81
C MET A 286 0.29 4.96 -21.30
N THR A 287 -0.07 4.02 -22.16
CA THR A 287 0.09 4.18 -23.61
C THR A 287 -0.96 5.11 -24.24
N GLU A 288 -2.22 4.96 -23.89
CA GLU A 288 -3.30 5.72 -24.55
C GLU A 288 -3.69 6.99 -23.82
N HIS A 289 -3.55 7.04 -22.50
CA HIS A 289 -3.97 8.21 -21.74
C HIS A 289 -2.81 9.14 -21.41
N HIS A 290 -1.82 8.68 -20.65
CA HIS A 290 -0.76 9.57 -20.18
C HIS A 290 0.20 10.00 -21.30
N PHE A 291 0.49 9.13 -22.26
CA PHE A 291 1.39 9.49 -23.38
C PHE A 291 0.70 10.19 -24.54
N ALA A 292 -0.61 10.05 -24.71
CA ALA A 292 -1.26 10.46 -25.95
C ALA A 292 -2.66 11.07 -25.82
N ASP A 293 -3.15 11.32 -24.61
CA ASP A 293 -4.48 11.91 -24.41
C ASP A 293 -5.60 11.12 -25.14
N ALA A 294 -5.68 9.82 -24.83
CA ALA A 294 -6.63 8.87 -25.41
C ALA A 294 -6.48 8.61 -26.93
N LYS A 295 -5.26 8.71 -27.47
CA LYS A 295 -4.96 8.43 -28.89
C LYS A 295 -3.84 7.42 -29.05
N TYR A 296 -3.82 6.71 -30.16
CA TYR A 296 -2.85 5.67 -30.49
C TYR A 296 -1.39 6.13 -30.55
N TRP A 297 -1.12 7.43 -30.60
CA TRP A 297 0.22 8.01 -30.62
C TRP A 297 1.09 7.61 -29.40
N GLY A 298 0.45 7.29 -28.30
CA GLY A 298 1.16 6.88 -27.09
C GLY A 298 2.01 5.63 -27.25
N TYR A 299 1.67 4.76 -28.20
CA TYR A 299 2.46 3.59 -28.54
C TYR A 299 3.82 3.93 -29.18
N LEU A 300 4.02 5.18 -29.62
CA LEU A 300 5.32 5.65 -30.08
C LEU A 300 6.37 5.67 -28.96
N VAL A 301 5.96 5.84 -27.69
CA VAL A 301 6.89 5.83 -26.57
C VAL A 301 7.50 4.44 -26.36
N PRO A 302 6.73 3.35 -26.15
CA PRO A 302 7.31 2.02 -26.08
C PRO A 302 7.96 1.58 -27.40
N ALA A 303 7.48 2.00 -28.56
CA ALA A 303 8.12 1.73 -29.84
C ALA A 303 9.52 2.38 -29.92
N ALA A 304 9.65 3.66 -29.54
CA ALA A 304 10.95 4.30 -29.43
C ALA A 304 11.86 3.58 -28.41
N ALA A 305 11.31 3.18 -27.26
CA ALA A 305 12.05 2.44 -26.24
C ALA A 305 12.59 1.09 -26.76
N LEU A 306 11.87 0.38 -27.65
CA LEU A 306 12.32 -0.86 -28.27
C LEU A 306 13.53 -0.63 -29.20
N VAL A 307 13.62 0.53 -29.85
CA VAL A 307 14.75 0.88 -30.72
C VAL A 307 16.09 0.88 -29.94
N ALA A 308 16.07 1.17 -28.63
CA ALA A 308 17.28 1.09 -27.80
C ALA A 308 17.93 -0.30 -27.80
N LEU A 309 17.18 -1.38 -28.04
CA LEU A 309 17.68 -2.76 -28.14
C LEU A 309 18.50 -3.04 -29.42
N VAL A 310 18.30 -2.25 -30.47
CA VAL A 310 18.96 -2.44 -31.75
C VAL A 310 20.46 -2.10 -31.65
N ARG A 311 20.82 -1.09 -30.85
CA ARG A 311 22.21 -0.63 -30.72
C ARG A 311 23.01 -1.56 -29.80
N PRO A 312 24.07 -2.24 -30.28
CA PRO A 312 24.84 -3.21 -29.48
C PRO A 312 25.35 -2.63 -28.15
N ALA A 313 25.83 -1.38 -28.16
CA ALA A 313 26.39 -0.71 -26.99
C ALA A 313 25.33 -0.40 -25.89
N LEU A 314 24.05 -0.33 -26.24
CA LEU A 314 22.95 -0.05 -25.34
C LEU A 314 22.13 -1.31 -24.99
N ARG A 315 22.22 -2.38 -25.80
CA ARG A 315 21.31 -3.53 -25.80
C ARG A 315 21.13 -4.16 -24.42
N TRP A 316 22.19 -4.45 -23.70
CA TRP A 316 22.09 -5.10 -22.40
C TRP A 316 21.45 -4.16 -21.35
N ARG A 317 21.77 -2.85 -21.40
CA ARG A 317 21.16 -1.84 -20.54
C ARG A 317 19.66 -1.71 -20.80
N ALA A 318 19.32 -1.59 -22.07
CA ALA A 318 17.93 -1.51 -22.52
C ALA A 318 17.16 -2.78 -22.16
N ALA A 319 17.73 -3.98 -22.36
CA ALA A 319 17.09 -5.24 -21.98
C ALA A 319 16.86 -5.34 -20.46
N THR A 320 17.87 -4.96 -19.64
CA THR A 320 17.75 -4.93 -18.19
C THR A 320 16.60 -4.00 -17.76
N LEU A 321 16.55 -2.78 -18.28
CA LEU A 321 15.49 -1.82 -17.95
C LEU A 321 14.12 -2.28 -18.45
N TRP A 322 14.02 -2.87 -19.65
CA TRP A 322 12.76 -3.39 -20.15
C TRP A 322 12.16 -4.47 -19.24
N ILE A 323 13.00 -5.43 -18.79
CA ILE A 323 12.56 -6.48 -17.87
C ILE A 323 12.09 -5.84 -16.55
N GLN A 324 12.79 -4.82 -16.06
CA GLN A 324 12.42 -4.12 -14.83
C GLN A 324 11.12 -3.35 -14.98
N VAL A 325 10.89 -2.63 -16.07
CA VAL A 325 9.66 -1.87 -16.34
C VAL A 325 8.45 -2.81 -16.42
N LEU A 326 8.55 -3.86 -17.23
CA LEU A 326 7.48 -4.83 -17.41
C LEU A 326 7.21 -5.60 -16.11
N GLY A 327 8.25 -6.03 -15.41
CA GLY A 327 8.15 -6.70 -14.14
C GLY A 327 7.57 -5.78 -13.05
N TRP A 328 7.95 -4.51 -13.02
CA TRP A 328 7.39 -3.51 -12.12
C TRP A 328 5.88 -3.34 -12.34
N TRP A 329 5.45 -3.13 -13.60
CA TRP A 329 4.03 -3.01 -13.92
C TRP A 329 3.25 -4.29 -13.59
N ALA A 330 3.84 -5.47 -13.82
CA ALA A 330 3.22 -6.75 -13.48
C ALA A 330 3.03 -6.92 -11.96
N VAL A 331 3.99 -6.49 -11.15
CA VAL A 331 3.90 -6.59 -9.69
C VAL A 331 2.94 -5.56 -9.12
N VAL A 332 3.00 -4.30 -9.56
CA VAL A 332 2.06 -3.28 -9.05
C VAL A 332 0.62 -3.52 -9.50
N ALA A 333 0.40 -4.26 -10.58
CA ALA A 333 -0.94 -4.69 -11.03
C ALA A 333 -1.60 -5.69 -10.07
N LEU A 334 -0.88 -6.30 -9.12
CA LEU A 334 -1.48 -7.08 -8.04
C LEU A 334 -2.30 -6.23 -7.07
N ASN A 335 -2.10 -4.90 -7.10
CA ASN A 335 -2.81 -3.96 -6.25
C ASN A 335 -4.11 -3.51 -6.92
N GLY A 336 -5.27 -3.89 -6.37
CA GLY A 336 -6.59 -3.46 -6.84
C GLY A 336 -6.83 -1.95 -6.84
N GLN A 337 -5.94 -1.18 -6.19
CA GLN A 337 -5.99 0.29 -6.17
C GLN A 337 -4.98 0.94 -7.13
N VAL A 338 -4.41 0.21 -8.07
CA VAL A 338 -3.40 0.73 -9.02
C VAL A 338 -3.89 1.92 -9.83
N ARG A 339 -5.21 2.03 -10.06
CA ARG A 339 -5.88 3.11 -10.81
C ARG A 339 -5.98 4.44 -10.08
N TRP A 340 -5.68 4.47 -8.77
CA TRP A 340 -5.88 5.66 -7.96
C TRP A 340 -4.76 6.68 -8.15
N GLN A 341 -5.14 7.96 -8.18
CA GLN A 341 -4.23 9.10 -8.03
C GLN A 341 -3.11 9.08 -9.09
N ASN A 342 -3.50 9.16 -10.38
CA ASN A 342 -2.61 9.13 -11.53
C ASN A 342 -1.79 7.85 -11.68
N GLU A 343 -2.34 6.68 -11.29
CA GLU A 343 -1.59 5.41 -11.37
C GLU A 343 -0.20 5.49 -10.72
N ARG A 344 -0.09 6.22 -9.59
CA ARG A 344 1.17 6.56 -8.91
C ARG A 344 2.10 5.37 -8.66
N TYR A 345 1.52 4.18 -8.44
CA TYR A 345 2.30 2.95 -8.23
C TYR A 345 3.09 2.53 -9.48
N ALA A 346 2.57 2.83 -10.67
CA ALA A 346 3.22 2.50 -11.94
C ALA A 346 4.28 3.53 -12.37
N MET A 347 4.28 4.74 -11.79
CA MET A 347 5.05 5.89 -12.29
C MET A 347 6.56 5.71 -12.21
N SER A 348 7.11 5.00 -11.21
CA SER A 348 8.55 4.73 -11.16
C SER A 348 9.04 3.91 -12.37
N GLY A 349 8.28 2.87 -12.76
CA GLY A 349 8.57 2.10 -13.98
C GLY A 349 8.38 2.95 -15.25
N THR A 350 7.38 3.83 -15.25
CA THR A 350 7.09 4.75 -16.36
C THR A 350 8.25 5.73 -16.59
N ALA A 351 8.87 6.25 -15.51
CA ALA A 351 10.06 7.08 -15.61
C ALA A 351 11.20 6.37 -16.36
N TRP A 352 11.46 5.08 -16.03
CA TRP A 352 12.46 4.27 -16.72
C TRP A 352 12.08 3.93 -18.16
N LEU A 353 10.78 3.78 -18.47
CA LEU A 353 10.31 3.63 -19.87
C LEU A 353 10.60 4.88 -20.70
N LEU A 354 10.41 6.07 -20.12
CA LEU A 354 10.75 7.33 -20.78
C LEU A 354 12.27 7.46 -21.02
N VAL A 355 13.10 6.99 -20.09
CA VAL A 355 14.55 6.89 -20.30
C VAL A 355 14.87 5.95 -21.47
N LEU A 356 14.22 4.78 -21.54
CA LEU A 356 14.36 3.86 -22.66
C LEU A 356 13.94 4.49 -23.99
N ALA A 357 12.86 5.25 -24.01
CA ALA A 357 12.42 6.00 -25.20
C ALA A 357 13.47 7.05 -25.62
N ALA A 358 14.03 7.78 -24.66
CA ALA A 358 15.15 8.72 -24.93
C ALA A 358 16.40 8.01 -25.47
N MET A 359 16.74 6.80 -24.94
CA MET A 359 17.82 5.95 -25.48
C MET A 359 17.54 5.52 -26.92
N GLY A 360 16.31 5.16 -27.23
CA GLY A 360 15.87 4.79 -28.58
C GLY A 360 15.93 5.97 -29.54
N LEU A 361 15.44 7.13 -29.12
CA LEU A 361 15.54 8.36 -29.90
C LEU A 361 17.01 8.71 -30.17
N ALA A 362 17.87 8.62 -29.15
CA ALA A 362 19.30 8.85 -29.32
C ALA A 362 19.95 7.85 -30.30
N THR A 363 19.46 6.61 -30.35
CA THR A 363 19.91 5.59 -31.31
C THR A 363 19.54 5.98 -32.75
N LEU A 364 18.27 6.40 -32.98
CA LEU A 364 17.80 6.85 -34.29
C LEU A 364 18.58 8.07 -34.78
N VAL A 365 18.69 9.09 -33.91
CA VAL A 365 19.40 10.34 -34.24
C VAL A 365 20.90 10.10 -34.53
N SER A 366 21.54 9.18 -33.82
CA SER A 366 22.92 8.81 -34.09
C SER A 366 23.09 8.17 -35.48
N GLY A 367 22.15 7.29 -35.87
CA GLY A 367 22.16 6.66 -37.19
C GLY A 367 22.08 7.66 -38.34
N PHE A 368 21.22 8.69 -38.21
CA PHE A 368 21.16 9.77 -39.21
C PHE A 368 22.44 10.62 -39.29
N GLY A 369 23.13 10.80 -38.17
CA GLY A 369 24.31 11.66 -38.09
C GLY A 369 25.62 10.93 -38.44
N ASP A 370 25.65 9.61 -38.57
CA ASP A 370 26.85 8.85 -38.89
C ASP A 370 27.34 9.08 -40.35
N THR A 371 26.41 9.53 -41.19
CA THR A 371 26.74 9.95 -42.59
C THR A 371 27.33 11.37 -42.65
N LEU A 372 27.16 12.19 -41.63
CA LEU A 372 27.62 13.57 -41.53
C LEU A 372 28.75 13.65 -40.49
N ARG A 373 29.98 13.92 -40.95
CA ARG A 373 31.18 13.99 -40.08
C ARG A 373 31.38 15.40 -39.47
N GLY A 374 31.97 15.45 -38.25
CA GLY A 374 32.41 16.68 -37.61
C GLY A 374 31.31 17.51 -36.95
N ARG A 375 31.52 18.85 -36.94
CA ARG A 375 30.61 19.80 -36.24
C ARG A 375 29.21 19.84 -36.83
N ILE A 376 29.05 19.58 -38.14
CA ILE A 376 27.76 19.55 -38.83
C ILE A 376 26.91 18.39 -38.33
N GLY A 377 27.47 17.17 -38.26
CA GLY A 377 26.79 16.00 -37.75
C GLY A 377 26.33 16.17 -36.28
N TRP A 378 27.14 16.81 -35.45
CA TRP A 378 26.76 17.13 -34.08
C TRP A 378 25.60 18.14 -34.00
N GLY A 379 25.65 19.21 -34.80
CA GLY A 379 24.58 20.21 -34.88
C GLY A 379 23.25 19.63 -35.35
N VAL A 380 23.27 18.74 -36.37
CA VAL A 380 22.06 18.06 -36.84
C VAL A 380 21.46 17.16 -35.75
N ARG A 381 22.29 16.39 -35.03
CA ARG A 381 21.81 15.55 -33.92
C ARG A 381 21.13 16.35 -32.83
N LEU A 382 21.70 17.48 -32.43
CA LEU A 382 21.08 18.38 -31.46
C LEU A 382 19.77 18.98 -31.99
N ALA A 383 19.72 19.40 -33.23
CA ALA A 383 18.53 19.96 -33.83
C ALA A 383 17.38 18.95 -33.89
N VAL A 384 17.65 17.70 -34.28
CA VAL A 384 16.64 16.63 -34.33
C VAL A 384 16.19 16.23 -32.92
N ALA A 385 17.11 16.09 -32.00
CA ALA A 385 16.76 15.80 -30.59
C ALA A 385 15.96 16.95 -29.97
N GLY A 386 16.39 18.20 -30.21
CA GLY A 386 15.68 19.40 -29.76
C GLY A 386 14.27 19.49 -30.34
N LEU A 387 14.11 19.23 -31.65
CA LEU A 387 12.79 19.18 -32.28
C LEU A 387 11.89 18.10 -31.67
N ALA A 388 12.40 16.87 -31.50
CA ALA A 388 11.64 15.78 -30.93
C ALA A 388 11.20 16.06 -29.50
N THR A 389 12.09 16.61 -28.64
CA THR A 389 11.75 16.99 -27.27
C THR A 389 10.78 18.18 -27.21
N THR A 390 10.89 19.13 -28.14
CA THR A 390 9.95 20.26 -28.25
C THR A 390 8.56 19.80 -28.69
N LEU A 391 8.46 18.90 -29.66
CA LEU A 391 7.20 18.30 -30.08
C LEU A 391 6.57 17.48 -28.95
N TRP A 392 7.38 16.73 -28.22
CA TRP A 392 6.91 15.97 -27.05
C TRP A 392 6.39 16.92 -25.96
N TRP A 393 7.13 17.97 -25.61
CA TRP A 393 6.68 18.99 -24.67
C TRP A 393 5.40 19.68 -25.15
N HIS A 394 5.33 20.11 -26.42
CA HIS A 394 4.15 20.73 -26.96
C HIS A 394 2.90 19.83 -26.86
N HIS A 395 3.09 18.53 -27.12
CA HIS A 395 2.03 17.53 -26.97
C HIS A 395 1.61 17.34 -25.51
N GLN A 396 2.56 17.26 -24.58
CA GLN A 396 2.27 17.03 -23.16
C GLN A 396 1.82 18.28 -22.40
N ARG A 397 2.04 19.47 -22.94
CA ARG A 397 1.78 20.75 -22.24
C ARG A 397 0.35 20.91 -21.72
N PRO A 398 -0.72 20.53 -22.41
CA PRO A 398 -2.09 20.58 -21.88
C PRO A 398 -2.22 19.70 -20.63
N ASN A 399 -1.85 18.42 -20.74
CA ASN A 399 -1.89 17.47 -19.62
C ASN A 399 -1.01 17.92 -18.45
N PHE A 400 0.17 18.48 -18.71
CA PHE A 400 1.04 19.03 -17.68
C PHE A 400 0.34 20.14 -16.88
N ARG A 401 -0.35 21.08 -17.57
CA ARG A 401 -1.12 22.15 -16.92
C ARG A 401 -2.27 21.60 -16.07
N ASP A 402 -3.00 20.61 -16.59
CA ASP A 402 -4.07 19.95 -15.86
C ASP A 402 -3.55 19.23 -14.62
N GLN A 403 -2.37 18.65 -14.69
CA GLN A 403 -1.74 17.99 -13.54
C GLN A 403 -1.25 19.00 -12.49
N VAL A 404 -0.73 20.15 -12.89
CA VAL A 404 -0.39 21.25 -11.97
C VAL A 404 -1.65 21.77 -11.26
N TRP A 405 -2.74 21.98 -12.00
CA TRP A 405 -4.03 22.35 -11.43
C TRP A 405 -4.54 21.28 -10.47
N PHE A 406 -4.50 20.01 -10.88
CA PHE A 406 -4.96 18.89 -10.05
C PHE A 406 -4.16 18.78 -8.76
N PHE A 407 -2.83 18.93 -8.83
CA PHE A 407 -1.95 18.93 -7.65
C PHE A 407 -2.33 20.02 -6.65
N ALA A 408 -2.45 21.25 -7.13
CA ALA A 408 -2.78 22.40 -6.31
C ALA A 408 -4.20 22.27 -5.69
N ARG A 409 -5.17 21.83 -6.49
CA ARG A 409 -6.54 21.64 -6.04
C ARG A 409 -6.65 20.51 -5.02
N ALA A 410 -5.97 19.39 -5.27
CA ALA A 410 -5.93 18.25 -4.35
C ALA A 410 -5.29 18.66 -3.00
N SER A 411 -4.17 19.37 -3.01
CA SER A 411 -3.53 19.87 -1.80
C SER A 411 -4.45 20.79 -0.99
N ARG A 412 -5.20 21.66 -1.67
CA ARG A 412 -6.22 22.49 -1.03
C ARG A 412 -7.33 21.66 -0.42
N ASN A 413 -7.84 20.65 -1.14
CA ASN A 413 -8.90 19.79 -0.62
C ASN A 413 -8.48 19.05 0.66
N ILE A 414 -7.26 18.48 0.69
CA ILE A 414 -6.72 17.82 1.89
C ILE A 414 -6.59 18.81 3.06
N ARG A 415 -6.07 20.01 2.81
CA ARG A 415 -6.00 21.04 3.84
C ARG A 415 -7.38 21.42 4.37
N ASP A 416 -8.32 21.75 3.48
CA ASP A 416 -9.63 22.30 3.84
C ASP A 416 -10.51 21.29 4.56
N GLN A 417 -10.36 19.99 4.30
CA GLN A 417 -11.14 18.95 4.95
C GLN A 417 -10.37 18.26 6.09
N HIS A 418 -9.26 17.57 5.78
CA HIS A 418 -8.58 16.70 6.73
C HIS A 418 -7.79 17.48 7.79
N VAL A 419 -6.99 18.47 7.35
CA VAL A 419 -6.17 19.23 8.29
C VAL A 419 -7.05 20.09 9.21
N VAL A 420 -8.11 20.71 8.67
CA VAL A 420 -9.05 21.50 9.49
C VAL A 420 -9.80 20.61 10.46
N ALA A 421 -10.28 19.43 10.05
CA ALA A 421 -10.91 18.45 10.93
C ALA A 421 -9.96 17.97 12.04
N GLY A 422 -8.69 17.71 11.70
CA GLY A 422 -7.68 17.32 12.69
C GLY A 422 -7.42 18.41 13.74
N ARG A 423 -7.33 19.67 13.32
CA ARG A 423 -7.18 20.81 14.26
C ARG A 423 -8.40 20.90 15.20
N TYR A 424 -9.60 20.71 14.69
CA TYR A 424 -10.82 20.69 15.50
C TYR A 424 -10.80 19.56 16.54
N LEU A 425 -10.37 18.34 16.15
CA LEU A 425 -10.25 17.20 17.07
C LEU A 425 -9.25 17.45 18.20
N ARG A 426 -8.11 18.08 17.91
CA ARG A 426 -7.14 18.48 18.93
C ARG A 426 -7.76 19.44 19.93
N ASP A 427 -8.56 20.39 19.46
CA ASP A 427 -9.21 21.41 20.31
C ASP A 427 -10.40 20.84 21.11
N MET A 428 -10.93 19.64 20.72
CA MET A 428 -11.94 18.88 21.46
C MET A 428 -11.38 18.06 22.63
N GLU A 429 -10.05 18.01 22.79
CA GLU A 429 -9.38 17.17 23.79
C GLU A 429 -9.79 15.67 23.71
N ALA A 430 -10.01 15.17 22.48
CA ALA A 430 -10.27 13.75 22.25
C ALA A 430 -9.08 12.91 22.73
N LYS A 431 -9.36 11.70 23.25
CA LYS A 431 -8.32 10.80 23.75
C LYS A 431 -7.73 9.92 22.65
N ARG A 432 -8.60 9.36 21.81
CA ARG A 432 -8.23 8.50 20.67
C ARG A 432 -9.27 8.64 19.57
N VAL A 433 -8.82 8.70 18.33
CA VAL A 433 -9.68 8.90 17.15
C VAL A 433 -9.74 7.63 16.32
N LEU A 434 -10.95 7.12 16.04
CA LEU A 434 -11.17 6.12 15.00
C LEU A 434 -11.18 6.82 13.65
N VAL A 435 -10.36 6.35 12.72
CA VAL A 435 -10.32 6.83 11.34
C VAL A 435 -10.53 5.69 10.35
N GLY A 436 -11.11 6.00 9.20
CA GLY A 436 -11.21 5.10 8.06
C GLY A 436 -10.40 5.59 6.85
N ASP A 437 -9.64 6.65 7.04
CA ASP A 437 -8.76 7.29 6.07
C ASP A 437 -7.61 7.88 6.90
N ALA A 438 -6.54 7.10 7.05
CA ALA A 438 -5.45 7.38 7.95
C ALA A 438 -4.44 8.33 7.30
N GLY A 439 -4.22 9.52 7.86
CA GLY A 439 -3.24 10.45 7.31
C GLY A 439 -3.38 11.87 7.87
N ALA A 440 -3.71 12.82 7.02
CA ALA A 440 -3.63 14.25 7.33
C ALA A 440 -4.43 14.69 8.56
N LEU A 441 -5.57 14.06 8.82
CA LEU A 441 -6.39 14.36 9.99
C LEU A 441 -5.65 14.02 11.28
N LEU A 442 -5.08 12.82 11.39
CA LEU A 442 -4.34 12.40 12.58
C LEU A 442 -3.02 13.14 12.71
N TYR A 443 -2.32 13.36 11.62
CA TYR A 443 -1.11 14.16 11.65
C TYR A 443 -1.35 15.58 12.16
N ALA A 444 -2.46 16.21 11.76
CA ALA A 444 -2.83 17.56 12.16
C ALA A 444 -3.39 17.63 13.59
N SER A 445 -4.07 16.59 14.07
CA SER A 445 -4.60 16.52 15.43
C SER A 445 -3.50 16.23 16.46
N ASP A 446 -2.47 15.49 16.10
CA ASP A 446 -1.42 14.97 17.00
C ASP A 446 -2.00 14.07 18.13
N LEU A 447 -3.11 13.38 17.85
CA LEU A 447 -3.81 12.50 18.78
C LEU A 447 -3.49 11.03 18.48
N PRO A 448 -3.58 10.14 19.47
CA PRO A 448 -3.56 8.70 19.22
C PRO A 448 -4.70 8.31 18.28
N GLY A 449 -4.40 7.45 17.30
CA GLY A 449 -5.36 6.98 16.32
C GLY A 449 -5.59 5.48 16.36
N LEU A 450 -6.77 5.06 15.93
CA LEU A 450 -7.08 3.69 15.52
C LEU A 450 -7.55 3.75 14.06
N ASP A 451 -6.82 3.08 13.18
CA ASP A 451 -7.20 2.97 11.78
C ASP A 451 -8.00 1.68 11.58
N ILE A 452 -9.29 1.83 11.24
CA ILE A 452 -10.20 0.69 11.05
C ILE A 452 -9.82 -0.17 9.83
N ILE A 453 -9.08 0.37 8.83
CA ILE A 453 -8.51 -0.40 7.72
C ILE A 453 -7.33 -1.25 8.20
N GLY A 454 -6.68 -0.83 9.29
CA GLY A 454 -5.60 -1.56 9.92
C GLY A 454 -4.20 -1.26 9.39
N LEU A 455 -4.01 -0.22 8.56
CA LEU A 455 -2.67 0.21 8.14
C LEU A 455 -1.87 0.75 9.34
N GLY A 456 -2.54 1.46 10.25
CA GLY A 456 -1.93 2.06 11.42
C GLY A 456 -1.45 1.06 12.48
N GLY A 457 -2.08 -0.12 12.55
CA GLY A 457 -1.82 -1.13 13.57
C GLY A 457 -2.30 -0.73 14.97
N TYR A 458 -2.54 -1.71 15.80
CA TYR A 458 -2.79 -1.56 17.22
C TYR A 458 -2.39 -2.85 17.92
N LYS A 459 -1.31 -2.84 18.70
CA LYS A 459 -0.75 -4.01 19.38
C LYS A 459 -0.60 -5.18 18.38
N ASP A 460 -1.04 -6.38 18.77
CA ASP A 460 -1.08 -7.59 17.94
C ASP A 460 -2.44 -7.86 17.27
N TYR A 461 -3.36 -6.88 17.32
CA TYR A 461 -4.69 -7.01 16.74
C TYR A 461 -4.64 -6.97 15.21
N PRO A 462 -5.20 -7.98 14.53
CA PRO A 462 -5.07 -8.13 13.08
C PRO A 462 -6.09 -7.29 12.29
N PHE A 463 -6.21 -5.97 12.57
CA PHE A 463 -7.20 -5.09 11.93
C PHE A 463 -7.19 -5.17 10.40
N ALA A 464 -6.01 -5.17 9.76
CA ALA A 464 -5.93 -5.25 8.31
C ALA A 464 -6.52 -6.55 7.75
N ARG A 465 -6.37 -7.66 8.46
CA ARG A 465 -6.97 -8.95 8.10
C ARG A 465 -8.47 -8.94 8.38
N ALA A 466 -8.88 -8.46 9.54
CA ALA A 466 -10.28 -8.43 9.95
C ALA A 466 -11.13 -7.57 8.99
N THR A 467 -10.67 -6.37 8.68
CA THR A 467 -11.36 -5.48 7.72
C THR A 467 -11.45 -6.08 6.32
N LYS A 468 -10.50 -6.94 5.92
CA LYS A 468 -10.56 -7.65 4.64
C LYS A 468 -11.71 -8.66 4.57
N TYR A 469 -12.15 -9.20 5.71
CA TYR A 469 -13.37 -9.99 5.82
C TYR A 469 -14.63 -9.13 5.83
N GLY A 470 -14.55 -7.90 6.31
CA GLY A 470 -15.66 -6.95 6.39
C GLY A 470 -15.57 -6.07 7.64
N LEU A 471 -16.43 -5.06 7.71
CA LEU A 471 -16.48 -4.13 8.85
C LEU A 471 -16.74 -4.86 10.19
N GLY A 472 -17.61 -5.89 10.18
CA GLY A 472 -17.92 -6.67 11.37
C GLY A 472 -16.67 -7.23 12.06
N GLY A 473 -15.72 -7.79 11.30
CA GLY A 473 -14.49 -8.30 11.88
C GLY A 473 -13.59 -7.24 12.53
N ALA A 474 -13.62 -5.99 12.03
CA ALA A 474 -12.91 -4.89 12.66
C ALA A 474 -13.63 -4.41 13.94
N LEU A 475 -14.96 -4.46 13.95
CA LEU A 475 -15.78 -4.12 15.12
C LEU A 475 -15.58 -5.14 16.26
N GLU A 476 -15.48 -6.44 15.96
CA GLU A 476 -15.11 -7.47 16.93
C GLU A 476 -13.78 -7.17 17.63
N LEU A 477 -12.79 -6.70 16.87
CA LEU A 477 -11.50 -6.30 17.44
C LEU A 477 -11.64 -5.07 18.35
N ILE A 478 -12.54 -4.11 18.01
CA ILE A 478 -12.83 -2.95 18.86
C ILE A 478 -13.55 -3.40 20.14
N GLU A 479 -14.47 -4.35 20.05
CA GLU A 479 -15.13 -4.93 21.23
C GLU A 479 -14.14 -5.55 22.22
N ARG A 480 -13.12 -6.22 21.68
CA ARG A 480 -12.04 -6.84 22.46
C ARG A 480 -11.09 -5.85 23.13
N MET A 481 -11.02 -4.61 22.63
CA MET A 481 -10.15 -3.58 23.21
C MET A 481 -10.56 -3.24 24.65
N PRO A 482 -9.59 -2.94 25.54
CA PRO A 482 -9.88 -2.30 26.81
C PRO A 482 -10.71 -1.01 26.64
N ASP A 483 -11.66 -0.75 27.52
CA ASP A 483 -12.58 0.39 27.38
C ASP A 483 -11.84 1.73 27.33
N GLU A 484 -10.73 1.85 28.10
CA GLU A 484 -9.86 3.02 28.09
C GLU A 484 -9.08 3.24 26.78
N ASP A 485 -8.93 2.18 25.98
CA ASP A 485 -8.20 2.21 24.69
C ASP A 485 -9.17 2.36 23.50
N ARG A 486 -10.47 2.17 23.69
CA ARG A 486 -11.47 2.37 22.62
C ARG A 486 -11.49 3.82 22.18
N PRO A 487 -11.62 4.10 20.87
CA PRO A 487 -11.72 5.48 20.37
C PRO A 487 -12.94 6.19 20.95
N ASP A 488 -12.75 7.35 21.55
CA ASP A 488 -13.85 8.17 22.08
C ASP A 488 -14.47 9.09 21.02
N VAL A 489 -13.82 9.19 19.84
CA VAL A 489 -14.33 9.92 18.67
C VAL A 489 -14.09 9.11 17.40
N MET A 490 -15.01 9.22 16.46
CA MET A 490 -14.86 8.71 15.08
C MET A 490 -14.80 9.88 14.11
N ALA A 491 -13.85 9.85 13.18
CA ALA A 491 -13.70 10.81 12.08
C ALA A 491 -13.71 10.06 10.74
N ILE A 492 -14.88 9.92 10.14
CA ILE A 492 -15.12 8.99 9.03
C ILE A 492 -15.87 9.64 7.87
N TYR A 493 -15.90 8.94 6.74
CA TYR A 493 -16.85 9.16 5.66
C TYR A 493 -18.02 8.18 5.83
N PRO A 494 -19.23 8.63 6.21
CA PRO A 494 -20.36 7.72 6.41
C PRO A 494 -20.66 6.85 5.19
N SER A 495 -20.44 7.38 3.97
CA SER A 495 -20.63 6.63 2.71
C SER A 495 -19.67 5.44 2.53
N TRP A 496 -18.56 5.39 3.27
CA TRP A 496 -17.61 4.27 3.20
C TRP A 496 -17.95 3.14 4.20
N TRP A 497 -18.54 3.52 5.34
CA TRP A 497 -18.63 2.64 6.50
C TRP A 497 -20.09 2.29 6.87
N GLY A 498 -21.06 2.63 6.00
CA GLY A 498 -22.45 2.23 6.17
C GLY A 498 -23.01 2.60 7.54
N ASP A 499 -23.33 1.57 8.32
CA ASP A 499 -23.98 1.73 9.61
C ASP A 499 -23.02 1.99 10.80
N LEU A 500 -21.72 2.18 10.57
CA LEU A 500 -20.76 2.54 11.64
C LEU A 500 -21.21 3.76 12.48
N PRO A 501 -21.90 4.77 11.92
CA PRO A 501 -22.48 5.87 12.70
C PRO A 501 -23.48 5.45 13.79
N LEU A 502 -24.01 4.22 13.80
CA LEU A 502 -24.83 3.69 14.90
C LEU A 502 -24.08 3.69 16.24
N PHE A 503 -22.75 3.60 16.19
CA PHE A 503 -21.89 3.67 17.37
C PHE A 503 -21.47 5.09 17.74
N GLY A 504 -22.24 6.12 17.36
CA GLY A 504 -21.82 7.48 17.68
C GLY A 504 -22.90 8.54 17.52
N THR A 505 -22.69 9.63 18.23
CA THR A 505 -23.53 10.84 18.15
C THR A 505 -22.83 11.88 17.29
N TYR A 506 -23.52 12.36 16.26
CA TYR A 506 -23.03 13.41 15.36
C TYR A 506 -22.54 14.64 16.14
N GLN A 507 -21.37 15.14 15.78
CA GLN A 507 -20.78 16.35 16.35
C GLN A 507 -20.65 17.46 15.30
N LYS A 508 -19.94 17.17 14.21
CA LYS A 508 -19.64 18.18 13.19
C LYS A 508 -19.21 17.53 11.88
N GLU A 509 -19.49 18.21 10.77
CA GLU A 509 -18.98 17.83 9.46
C GLU A 509 -18.01 18.87 8.90
N PHE A 510 -17.09 18.38 8.05
CA PHE A 510 -16.10 19.18 7.36
C PHE A 510 -16.27 18.97 5.85
N PRO A 511 -17.08 19.80 5.18
CA PRO A 511 -17.28 19.71 3.74
C PRO A 511 -16.06 20.21 2.97
N VAL A 512 -15.89 19.71 1.75
CA VAL A 512 -14.89 20.19 0.79
C VAL A 512 -15.56 20.57 -0.52
N PHE A 513 -15.28 21.78 -1.01
CA PHE A 513 -15.86 22.28 -2.25
C PHE A 513 -14.94 22.01 -3.45
N GLY A 514 -15.55 21.51 -4.54
CA GLY A 514 -14.80 21.12 -5.74
C GLY A 514 -13.79 20.03 -5.43
N ASN A 515 -14.26 18.97 -4.79
CA ASN A 515 -13.46 17.81 -4.41
C ASN A 515 -12.90 17.10 -5.64
N VAL A 516 -11.59 16.86 -5.62
CA VAL A 516 -10.88 16.09 -6.65
C VAL A 516 -10.08 14.91 -6.07
N ILE A 517 -9.96 14.82 -4.71
CA ILE A 517 -9.05 13.85 -4.08
C ILE A 517 -9.58 13.23 -2.80
N CYS A 518 -10.37 13.94 -2.01
CA CYS A 518 -10.88 13.41 -0.74
C CYS A 518 -11.90 12.30 -0.98
N GLY A 519 -11.98 11.34 -0.08
CA GLY A 519 -12.82 10.14 -0.21
C GLY A 519 -14.34 10.40 -0.17
N GLY A 520 -14.77 11.59 0.25
CA GLY A 520 -16.16 12.00 0.27
C GLY A 520 -16.32 13.51 0.30
N ALA A 521 -17.56 13.99 0.08
CA ALA A 521 -17.90 15.41 0.07
C ALA A 521 -17.69 16.07 1.45
N ALA A 522 -17.91 15.34 2.53
CA ALA A 522 -17.68 15.80 3.90
C ALA A 522 -17.11 14.67 4.76
N LYS A 523 -16.15 15.01 5.61
CA LYS A 523 -15.69 14.16 6.70
C LYS A 523 -16.52 14.49 7.95
N VAL A 524 -17.07 13.47 8.62
CA VAL A 524 -17.99 13.65 9.74
C VAL A 524 -17.35 13.15 11.01
N ILE A 525 -17.48 13.93 12.07
CA ILE A 525 -17.03 13.61 13.42
C ILE A 525 -18.23 13.20 14.27
N TYR A 526 -18.07 12.04 14.93
CA TYR A 526 -19.03 11.51 15.90
C TYR A 526 -18.34 11.33 17.25
N ARG A 527 -19.06 11.59 18.34
CA ARG A 527 -18.67 11.11 19.67
C ARG A 527 -19.04 9.63 19.73
N SER A 528 -18.09 8.76 20.01
CA SER A 528 -18.34 7.32 20.04
C SER A 528 -19.21 6.89 21.22
N ASP A 529 -20.04 5.89 20.96
CA ASP A 529 -20.83 5.17 21.95
C ASP A 529 -20.68 3.66 21.70
N TRP A 530 -19.86 3.02 22.54
CA TRP A 530 -19.58 1.59 22.45
C TRP A 530 -20.43 0.77 23.43
N SER A 531 -21.51 1.35 23.98
CA SER A 531 -22.39 0.66 24.93
C SER A 531 -23.04 -0.63 24.41
N PRO A 532 -23.27 -0.82 23.08
CA PRO A 532 -23.76 -2.11 22.57
C PRO A 532 -22.73 -3.23 22.60
N MET A 533 -21.44 -2.93 22.78
CA MET A 533 -20.37 -3.95 22.76
C MET A 533 -20.26 -4.66 24.10
N ASP A 534 -20.27 -5.99 24.07
CA ASP A 534 -20.19 -6.85 25.26
C ASP A 534 -18.82 -7.59 25.33
N ARG A 535 -17.83 -6.91 25.84
CA ARG A 535 -16.46 -7.43 25.98
C ARG A 535 -16.35 -8.79 26.68
N VAL A 536 -17.32 -9.15 27.52
CA VAL A 536 -17.28 -10.41 28.28
C VAL A 536 -17.73 -11.59 27.41
N GLY A 537 -18.59 -11.35 26.41
CA GLY A 537 -18.99 -12.34 25.43
C GLY A 537 -19.66 -13.58 26.06
N LEU A 538 -20.49 -13.42 27.10
CA LEU A 538 -21.23 -14.54 27.72
C LEU A 538 -22.61 -14.72 27.08
N PRO A 539 -23.13 -15.97 27.02
CA PRO A 539 -24.50 -16.20 26.62
C PRO A 539 -25.46 -15.50 27.59
N LYS A 540 -26.49 -14.85 27.05
CA LYS A 540 -27.48 -14.11 27.85
C LYS A 540 -28.52 -15.04 28.49
N THR A 541 -28.55 -16.31 28.08
CA THR A 541 -29.39 -17.39 28.61
C THR A 541 -28.67 -18.24 29.65
N LEU A 542 -27.52 -17.78 30.17
CA LEU A 542 -26.76 -18.50 31.19
C LEU A 542 -27.55 -18.54 32.49
N ALA A 543 -27.81 -19.71 33.03
CA ALA A 543 -28.53 -19.90 34.28
C ALA A 543 -27.63 -19.69 35.49
N GLU A 544 -28.21 -19.43 36.65
CA GLU A 544 -27.47 -19.29 37.92
C GLU A 544 -26.73 -20.61 38.26
N GLY A 545 -25.44 -20.50 38.49
CA GLY A 545 -24.57 -21.65 38.75
C GLY A 545 -23.92 -22.29 37.49
N GLU A 546 -24.39 -21.95 36.30
CA GLU A 546 -23.73 -22.38 35.07
C GLU A 546 -22.44 -21.56 34.78
N ARG A 547 -21.48 -22.20 34.17
CA ARG A 547 -20.23 -21.56 33.70
C ARG A 547 -19.92 -21.91 32.27
N VAL A 548 -19.35 -20.97 31.54
CA VAL A 548 -18.80 -21.23 30.20
C VAL A 548 -17.48 -21.98 30.33
N VAL A 549 -17.35 -23.09 29.59
CA VAL A 549 -16.16 -23.94 29.52
C VAL A 549 -15.36 -23.62 28.28
N GLY A 550 -16.03 -23.50 27.13
CA GLY A 550 -15.43 -23.13 25.84
C GLY A 550 -16.26 -22.06 25.14
N SER A 551 -15.60 -21.25 24.31
CA SER A 551 -16.23 -20.17 23.56
C SER A 551 -15.53 -20.00 22.22
N VAL A 552 -16.30 -19.85 21.16
CA VAL A 552 -15.83 -19.50 19.81
C VAL A 552 -16.74 -18.39 19.27
N ASP A 553 -16.16 -17.28 18.98
CA ASP A 553 -16.78 -16.11 18.38
C ASP A 553 -16.47 -16.12 16.88
N ALA A 554 -17.52 -16.30 16.05
CA ALA A 554 -17.41 -16.56 14.61
C ALA A 554 -17.35 -15.27 13.79
N GLY A 555 -16.64 -14.31 14.14
CA GLY A 555 -16.40 -13.06 13.44
C GLY A 555 -15.11 -12.44 13.94
N ASP A 556 -14.72 -12.84 15.15
CA ASP A 556 -13.49 -12.41 15.78
C ASP A 556 -12.32 -13.31 15.38
N LEU A 557 -11.42 -12.77 14.55
CA LEU A 557 -10.23 -13.51 14.10
C LEU A 557 -9.29 -13.93 15.26
N MET A 558 -9.35 -13.26 16.40
CA MET A 558 -8.54 -13.63 17.57
C MET A 558 -9.18 -14.80 18.34
N SER A 559 -10.49 -15.02 18.20
CA SER A 559 -11.20 -16.20 18.66
C SER A 559 -11.09 -17.35 17.68
N GLU A 560 -11.24 -17.08 16.38
CA GLU A 560 -11.19 -18.09 15.32
C GLU A 560 -9.83 -18.79 15.21
N ARG A 561 -8.71 -18.06 15.37
CA ARG A 561 -7.36 -18.64 15.22
C ARG A 561 -7.05 -19.78 16.18
N PRO A 562 -7.20 -19.67 17.51
CA PRO A 562 -6.94 -20.78 18.44
C PRO A 562 -7.98 -21.90 18.34
N ALA A 563 -9.19 -21.60 17.82
CA ALA A 563 -10.22 -22.57 17.55
C ALA A 563 -9.99 -23.35 16.24
N GLU A 564 -8.94 -23.06 15.48
CA GLU A 564 -8.69 -23.65 14.15
C GLU A 564 -9.92 -23.58 13.26
N PHE A 565 -10.59 -22.42 13.28
CA PHE A 565 -11.86 -22.19 12.61
C PHE A 565 -11.73 -22.30 11.09
N VAL A 566 -12.62 -23.07 10.47
CA VAL A 566 -12.68 -23.24 9.01
C VAL A 566 -14.08 -22.86 8.54
N HIS A 567 -14.16 -21.76 7.78
CA HIS A 567 -15.40 -21.34 7.13
C HIS A 567 -15.52 -21.89 5.70
N PRO A 568 -16.73 -22.05 5.13
CA PRO A 568 -16.94 -22.57 3.78
C PRO A 568 -16.31 -21.66 2.71
N LYS A 569 -15.86 -22.26 1.61
CA LYS A 569 -15.33 -21.55 0.44
C LYS A 569 -15.93 -22.11 -0.85
N PRO A 570 -16.71 -21.32 -1.62
CA PRO A 570 -17.15 -19.94 -1.35
C PRO A 570 -18.20 -19.89 -0.25
N GLY A 571 -18.24 -18.79 0.52
CA GLY A 571 -19.22 -18.59 1.60
C GLY A 571 -18.59 -18.06 2.88
N GLY A 572 -19.32 -18.15 3.98
CA GLY A 572 -18.88 -17.67 5.28
C GLY A 572 -18.66 -16.15 5.32
N TYR A 573 -19.47 -15.39 4.57
CA TYR A 573 -19.40 -13.93 4.56
C TYR A 573 -19.71 -13.35 5.93
N LEU A 574 -18.91 -12.39 6.39
CA LEU A 574 -19.17 -11.69 7.63
C LEU A 574 -20.32 -10.70 7.50
N VAL A 575 -21.22 -10.77 8.48
CA VAL A 575 -22.28 -9.78 8.73
C VAL A 575 -22.24 -9.38 10.19
N TRP A 576 -22.83 -8.23 10.52
CA TRP A 576 -22.96 -7.80 11.89
C TRP A 576 -24.32 -7.18 12.14
N ARG A 577 -24.75 -7.18 13.39
CA ARG A 577 -26.02 -6.62 13.84
C ARG A 577 -25.86 -5.93 15.19
N VAL A 578 -26.73 -4.98 15.42
CA VAL A 578 -26.99 -4.40 16.74
C VAL A 578 -28.48 -4.59 17.00
N LEU A 579 -28.81 -5.46 17.93
CA LEU A 579 -30.18 -5.87 18.22
C LEU A 579 -30.42 -5.89 19.73
N PRO A 580 -31.69 -5.80 20.19
CA PRO A 580 -32.00 -5.91 21.60
C PRO A 580 -31.43 -7.17 22.25
N SER A 581 -30.83 -7.02 23.43
CA SER A 581 -30.28 -8.14 24.18
C SER A 581 -31.36 -9.09 24.65
N PRO A 582 -31.17 -10.41 24.60
CA PRO A 582 -32.13 -11.38 25.16
C PRO A 582 -32.36 -11.25 26.66
N ALA A 583 -31.36 -10.78 27.39
CA ALA A 583 -31.45 -10.60 28.85
C ALA A 583 -32.11 -9.28 29.25
N ASP A 584 -31.96 -8.23 28.47
CA ASP A 584 -32.54 -6.90 28.70
C ASP A 584 -32.88 -6.23 27.38
N PRO A 585 -34.14 -6.29 26.92
CA PRO A 585 -34.56 -5.71 25.64
C PRO A 585 -34.41 -4.17 25.54
N LYS A 586 -34.05 -3.49 26.61
CA LYS A 586 -33.77 -2.05 26.61
C LYS A 586 -32.30 -1.74 26.27
N ARG A 587 -31.46 -2.76 26.27
CA ARG A 587 -30.03 -2.63 25.90
C ARG A 587 -29.81 -3.32 24.58
N ASP A 588 -29.22 -2.59 23.68
CA ASP A 588 -28.73 -3.19 22.42
C ASP A 588 -27.44 -3.97 22.66
N LEU A 589 -27.28 -5.03 21.87
CA LEU A 589 -26.10 -5.89 21.85
C LEU A 589 -25.59 -5.98 20.41
N PHE A 590 -24.31 -5.69 20.23
CA PHE A 590 -23.58 -5.92 18.99
C PHE A 590 -23.09 -7.36 18.93
N ASP A 591 -23.07 -7.93 17.76
CA ASP A 591 -22.33 -9.15 17.44
C ASP A 591 -22.08 -9.22 15.94
N ALA A 592 -20.95 -9.82 15.51
CA ALA A 592 -20.67 -10.13 14.13
C ALA A 592 -20.51 -11.65 13.92
N GLY A 593 -20.99 -12.15 12.79
CA GLY A 593 -21.02 -13.60 12.55
C GLY A 593 -20.88 -13.95 11.09
N ARG A 594 -20.85 -15.26 10.81
CA ARG A 594 -20.69 -15.80 9.48
C ARG A 594 -21.98 -16.37 8.95
N ILE A 595 -22.31 -16.05 7.69
CA ILE A 595 -23.47 -16.58 7.00
C ILE A 595 -23.17 -17.99 6.53
N LEU A 596 -24.02 -18.93 6.93
CA LEU A 596 -24.08 -20.30 6.41
C LEU A 596 -25.34 -20.47 5.54
N ALA A 597 -25.16 -20.62 4.24
CA ALA A 597 -26.23 -21.02 3.35
C ALA A 597 -26.55 -22.52 3.54
N PRO A 598 -27.77 -22.98 3.22
CA PRO A 598 -28.13 -24.40 3.35
C PRO A 598 -27.13 -25.33 2.67
N GLY A 599 -26.71 -26.38 3.41
CA GLY A 599 -25.69 -27.33 2.97
C GLY A 599 -24.25 -26.88 3.14
N LEU A 600 -23.99 -25.69 3.61
CA LEU A 600 -22.64 -25.23 3.98
C LEU A 600 -22.37 -25.50 5.46
N SER A 601 -21.11 -25.80 5.76
CA SER A 601 -20.65 -26.11 7.11
C SER A 601 -19.43 -25.30 7.52
N GLU A 602 -19.31 -25.10 8.82
CA GLU A 602 -18.12 -24.58 9.51
C GLU A 602 -17.58 -25.65 10.45
N GLU A 603 -16.28 -25.59 10.68
CA GLU A 603 -15.60 -26.49 11.61
C GLU A 603 -14.71 -25.69 12.56
N MET A 604 -14.71 -26.10 13.82
CA MET A 604 -13.89 -25.47 14.85
C MET A 604 -13.52 -26.44 15.95
N THR A 605 -12.48 -26.15 16.68
CA THR A 605 -12.08 -26.85 17.89
C THR A 605 -12.53 -26.04 19.09
N ILE A 606 -13.26 -26.67 20.02
CA ILE A 606 -13.81 -26.01 21.22
C ILE A 606 -13.54 -26.85 22.48
N ASP A 607 -13.36 -26.19 23.60
CA ASP A 607 -13.23 -26.85 24.91
C ASP A 607 -14.62 -27.35 25.36
N LEU A 608 -14.66 -28.54 25.99
CA LEU A 608 -15.89 -29.26 26.29
C LEU A 608 -16.04 -29.56 27.77
N PRO A 609 -17.28 -29.53 28.32
CA PRO A 609 -17.56 -29.96 29.68
C PRO A 609 -17.45 -31.50 29.78
N THR A 610 -16.68 -32.00 30.73
CA THR A 610 -16.50 -33.45 30.95
C THR A 610 -17.62 -34.11 31.70
N SER A 611 -18.40 -33.36 32.47
CA SER A 611 -19.53 -33.85 33.28
C SER A 611 -20.90 -33.72 32.63
N GLY A 612 -20.92 -33.41 31.34
CA GLY A 612 -22.14 -33.03 30.62
C GLY A 612 -22.41 -31.53 30.73
N GLY A 613 -23.32 -31.04 29.89
CA GLY A 613 -23.66 -29.62 29.81
C GLY A 613 -24.49 -29.31 28.57
N ARG A 614 -24.36 -28.11 28.02
CA ARG A 614 -25.07 -27.74 26.80
C ARG A 614 -24.16 -26.92 25.87
N LEU A 615 -24.40 -27.05 24.57
CA LEU A 615 -23.88 -26.18 23.53
C LEU A 615 -24.93 -25.09 23.28
N VAL A 616 -24.54 -23.82 23.35
CA VAL A 616 -25.38 -22.66 23.07
C VAL A 616 -24.85 -21.96 21.83
N ALA A 617 -25.71 -21.58 20.90
CA ALA A 617 -25.36 -20.80 19.72
C ALA A 617 -26.14 -19.49 19.73
N ARG A 618 -25.47 -18.36 19.48
CA ARG A 618 -26.14 -17.07 19.21
C ARG A 618 -26.42 -16.93 17.73
N THR A 619 -27.67 -16.59 17.39
CA THR A 619 -28.09 -16.35 16.03
C THR A 619 -29.25 -15.37 15.95
N VAL A 620 -29.59 -14.95 14.73
CA VAL A 620 -30.85 -14.27 14.40
C VAL A 620 -31.33 -14.76 13.05
N ALA A 621 -32.61 -15.03 12.93
CA ALA A 621 -33.19 -15.56 11.71
C ALA A 621 -34.30 -14.65 11.17
N SER A 622 -34.31 -14.41 9.87
CA SER A 622 -35.40 -13.73 9.14
C SER A 622 -36.42 -14.73 8.57
N LYS A 623 -36.08 -16.01 8.52
CA LYS A 623 -36.89 -17.16 8.12
C LYS A 623 -36.55 -18.32 9.05
N PRO A 624 -37.43 -19.36 9.16
CA PRO A 624 -37.09 -20.55 9.92
C PRO A 624 -35.75 -21.12 9.47
N ALA A 625 -34.90 -21.49 10.43
CA ALA A 625 -33.58 -22.04 10.15
C ALA A 625 -33.23 -23.16 11.11
N ALA A 626 -32.43 -24.13 10.63
CA ALA A 626 -31.96 -25.26 11.41
C ALA A 626 -30.47 -25.48 11.20
N LEU A 627 -29.73 -25.66 12.31
CA LEU A 627 -28.31 -25.95 12.35
C LEU A 627 -28.10 -27.39 12.82
N ARG A 628 -27.54 -28.23 11.97
CA ARG A 628 -27.08 -29.58 12.34
C ARG A 628 -25.73 -29.51 13.03
N VAL A 629 -25.61 -30.13 14.17
CA VAL A 629 -24.40 -30.09 15.00
C VAL A 629 -23.82 -31.50 15.09
N ARG A 630 -22.52 -31.62 14.79
CA ARG A 630 -21.72 -32.86 14.97
C ARG A 630 -20.50 -32.56 15.83
N LEU A 631 -20.17 -33.48 16.71
CA LEU A 631 -18.97 -33.45 17.54
C LEU A 631 -18.08 -34.64 17.23
N ASN A 632 -16.85 -34.45 16.82
CA ASN A 632 -15.92 -35.46 16.37
C ASN A 632 -16.52 -36.39 15.31
N GLY A 633 -17.37 -35.85 14.42
CA GLY A 633 -18.08 -36.61 13.38
C GLY A 633 -19.37 -37.28 13.83
N GLN A 634 -19.67 -37.35 15.13
CA GLN A 634 -20.91 -37.91 15.67
C GLN A 634 -21.99 -36.82 15.77
N GLU A 635 -23.18 -37.08 15.24
CA GLU A 635 -24.30 -36.17 15.29
C GLU A 635 -24.80 -35.99 16.74
N LEU A 636 -24.92 -34.74 17.17
CA LEU A 636 -25.51 -34.36 18.46
C LEU A 636 -26.99 -34.03 18.32
N GLY A 637 -27.40 -33.41 17.20
CA GLY A 637 -28.78 -33.02 16.96
C GLY A 637 -28.92 -31.75 16.10
N LEU A 638 -30.12 -31.17 16.15
CA LEU A 638 -30.51 -29.96 15.40
C LEU A 638 -30.89 -28.86 16.36
N MET A 639 -30.29 -27.69 16.18
CA MET A 639 -30.80 -26.45 16.75
C MET A 639 -31.76 -25.81 15.75
N ARG A 640 -32.93 -25.36 16.21
CA ARG A 640 -33.94 -24.71 15.37
C ARG A 640 -34.26 -23.33 15.92
N VAL A 641 -34.49 -22.40 15.01
CA VAL A 641 -34.90 -21.04 15.34
C VAL A 641 -36.04 -20.59 14.44
N GLU A 642 -36.94 -19.82 15.02
CA GLU A 642 -38.03 -19.16 14.32
C GLU A 642 -37.63 -17.70 13.97
N PRO A 643 -38.26 -17.08 12.96
CA PRO A 643 -38.01 -15.69 12.62
C PRO A 643 -38.27 -14.76 13.80
N GLY A 644 -37.34 -13.84 14.04
CA GLY A 644 -37.48 -12.88 15.13
C GLY A 644 -36.58 -11.65 14.98
N PRO A 645 -36.98 -10.50 15.58
CA PRO A 645 -36.20 -9.25 15.48
C PRO A 645 -35.11 -9.13 16.55
N THR A 646 -34.96 -10.14 17.43
CA THR A 646 -34.00 -10.12 18.54
C THR A 646 -33.01 -11.25 18.44
N TRP A 647 -31.95 -11.18 19.21
CA TRP A 647 -31.02 -12.28 19.39
C TRP A 647 -31.71 -13.52 19.95
N GLN A 648 -31.35 -14.71 19.42
CA GLN A 648 -31.80 -16.00 19.91
C GLN A 648 -30.58 -16.83 20.31
N GLU A 649 -30.71 -17.58 21.41
CA GLU A 649 -29.65 -18.43 21.94
C GLU A 649 -30.16 -19.87 22.13
N PRO A 650 -30.46 -20.61 21.02
CA PRO A 650 -30.83 -22.02 21.10
C PRO A 650 -29.71 -22.87 21.68
N SER A 651 -30.05 -23.98 22.30
CA SER A 651 -29.08 -24.90 22.90
C SER A 651 -29.36 -26.37 22.58
N LEU A 652 -28.32 -27.18 22.63
CA LEU A 652 -28.34 -28.65 22.58
C LEU A 652 -27.61 -29.22 23.78
N ASP A 653 -28.17 -30.32 24.36
CA ASP A 653 -27.52 -31.01 25.44
C ASP A 653 -26.24 -31.73 24.97
N LEU A 654 -25.19 -31.61 25.76
CA LEU A 654 -23.95 -32.30 25.56
C LEU A 654 -23.88 -33.54 26.44
N PRO A 655 -23.48 -34.71 25.89
CA PRO A 655 -23.35 -35.95 26.67
C PRO A 655 -22.28 -35.86 27.77
N VAL A 656 -22.35 -36.72 28.74
CA VAL A 656 -21.29 -36.86 29.76
C VAL A 656 -20.09 -37.62 29.19
N ASN A 657 -18.94 -37.47 29.86
CA ASN A 657 -17.68 -38.14 29.53
C ASN A 657 -17.11 -37.74 28.16
N LEU A 658 -17.33 -36.49 27.74
CA LEU A 658 -16.69 -35.94 26.58
C LEU A 658 -15.18 -35.71 26.84
N PRO A 659 -14.33 -35.76 25.79
CA PRO A 659 -12.95 -35.32 25.92
C PRO A 659 -12.93 -33.82 26.26
N PRO A 660 -11.86 -33.31 26.92
CA PRO A 660 -11.81 -31.91 27.33
C PRO A 660 -11.80 -30.93 26.16
N ARG A 661 -11.55 -31.42 24.93
CA ARG A 661 -11.56 -30.63 23.68
C ARG A 661 -12.04 -31.51 22.52
N GLY A 662 -12.84 -30.93 21.62
CA GLY A 662 -13.39 -31.64 20.47
C GLY A 662 -13.52 -30.82 19.21
N ARG A 663 -13.60 -31.51 18.05
CA ARG A 663 -13.89 -30.89 16.76
C ARG A 663 -15.40 -30.79 16.57
N LEU A 664 -15.89 -29.58 16.55
CA LEU A 664 -17.29 -29.26 16.29
C LEU A 664 -17.45 -28.96 14.79
N THR A 665 -18.48 -29.54 14.17
CA THR A 665 -18.92 -29.21 12.81
C THR A 665 -20.36 -28.76 12.90
N VAL A 666 -20.66 -27.57 12.41
CA VAL A 666 -22.00 -26.99 12.31
C VAL A 666 -22.37 -26.83 10.84
N GLU A 667 -23.56 -27.25 10.44
CA GLU A 667 -24.04 -27.26 9.05
C GLU A 667 -25.44 -26.66 9.00
N ALA A 668 -25.68 -25.64 8.18
CA ALA A 668 -27.01 -25.14 7.93
C ALA A 668 -27.82 -26.18 7.14
N GLU A 669 -28.81 -26.79 7.75
CA GLU A 669 -29.65 -27.82 7.14
C GLU A 669 -30.90 -27.23 6.46
N GLU A 670 -31.55 -26.26 7.11
CA GLU A 670 -32.75 -25.58 6.64
C GLU A 670 -32.59 -24.11 6.82
N GLY A 671 -32.91 -23.34 5.78
CA GLY A 671 -32.79 -21.88 5.84
C GLY A 671 -31.33 -21.39 5.90
N GLU A 672 -31.15 -20.09 5.94
CA GLU A 672 -29.86 -19.43 6.15
C GLU A 672 -29.62 -19.32 7.67
N TRP A 673 -28.50 -19.84 8.15
CA TRP A 673 -28.04 -19.67 9.51
C TRP A 673 -26.93 -18.65 9.57
N ILE A 674 -26.96 -17.78 10.57
CA ILE A 674 -25.83 -16.90 10.84
C ILE A 674 -25.24 -17.32 12.18
N ASP A 675 -24.00 -17.79 12.14
CA ASP A 675 -23.28 -18.17 13.34
C ASP A 675 -22.51 -16.98 13.88
N TYR A 676 -22.96 -16.45 15.02
CA TYR A 676 -22.29 -15.35 15.68
C TYR A 676 -21.36 -15.83 16.79
N HIS A 677 -21.87 -16.66 17.68
CA HIS A 677 -21.11 -17.12 18.82
C HIS A 677 -21.54 -18.51 19.26
N LEU A 678 -20.61 -19.38 19.61
CA LEU A 678 -20.82 -20.69 20.15
C LEU A 678 -20.18 -20.81 21.53
N TRP A 679 -20.92 -21.33 22.50
CA TRP A 679 -20.45 -21.63 23.84
C TRP A 679 -20.74 -23.05 24.26
N THR A 680 -19.81 -23.65 25.01
CA THR A 680 -20.08 -24.83 25.80
C THR A 680 -20.24 -24.45 27.25
N VAL A 681 -21.32 -24.87 27.87
CA VAL A 681 -21.75 -24.48 29.22
C VAL A 681 -21.87 -25.70 30.09
N GLN A 682 -21.41 -25.64 31.34
CA GLN A 682 -21.48 -26.66 32.36
C GLN A 682 -22.23 -26.18 33.60
#